data_c3937cf56661ca2208f3ab6a384b83d0
#
_entry.id   c3937cf56661ca2208f3ab6a384b83d0
#
_cell.length_a   1.000
_cell.length_b   1.000
_cell.length_c   1.000
_cell.angle_alpha   90.00
_cell.angle_beta   90.00
_cell.angle_gamma   90.00
#
_symmetry.space_group_name_H-M   'P 1'
#
loop_
_entity.id
_entity.type
_entity.pdbx_description
1 polymer ?
#
loop_
_entity_poly.entity_id
_entity_poly.type
_entity_poly.pdbx_seq_one_letter_code
_entity_poly.pdbx_strand_id
1 'polypeptide(L)'
;MQDFLPVTREDMKSRGWEAVDFVYVTGDAYVDHPSFGSAIIGRLLESRGYRVGMIPQPDWRKKESIQVFGEPRLGFLVTAGNMDSMVNHYTVSKKHRSTDAYSPGGKMGLRPDRACVVYSNLIRQTYKHTPIILGGIEASLRRMAHYDYWENKVKRSILIDSGADLIYYGMGEHSILEIAEALQSGIPVEEITYVAGTVFKSHDIGRVYEPLILPDFEQVQTDKKAYADSFAIQYRNTDPFTARSLAESYGNRGYVIQNPPAQPLTEMEMDDVYDLPYTGQYHPMYQKDGGIPALKEIKFSLTSNRGCFGSCNFCALTFHQGRILQTRSHESILKEAVRMTEDPDFKGYIHDVGGPTADFRHPSCKKQLTKGVCQNRQCLFPSPCKNLTVDHKDYLKLLRKVRNIPKVKKVFVRSGIRFDYLMADPDKTFLNELVKYHVSGQLRVAPEHVSDEVLKYMGKPKHAVYEGFLKEYEKANARTGKQQYAVPYFMSSHPGCTMKEAVKLAEYVRDLGFTPEQVQDFYPTPSTLSTCMYYTEIHPLTGEKVYVPKNPHEKAIQRALMQYKNPENRELILEGLKMTGRMDLVGFGPKCLIRPRELHGKNISGRNADRNQSGRKAAERNSSSSAKKTSKTRVRSSSHEKYKKNKNKKR
;
A
#
# COMPACT_ATOMS: atom_id res chain seq x y z
N MET A 1 18.97 -8.14 -26.69
CA MET A 1 18.43 -8.03 -25.31
C MET A 1 18.33 -6.56 -24.99
N GLN A 2 17.26 -6.12 -24.39
CA GLN A 2 17.18 -4.75 -23.88
C GLN A 2 18.13 -4.62 -22.68
N ASP A 3 18.96 -3.58 -22.69
CA ASP A 3 19.99 -3.40 -21.66
C ASP A 3 19.41 -2.60 -20.48
N PHE A 4 19.82 -2.94 -19.26
CA PHE A 4 19.52 -2.15 -18.08
C PHE A 4 20.12 -0.74 -18.17
N LEU A 5 19.55 0.24 -17.49
CA LEU A 5 20.22 1.53 -17.28
C LEU A 5 21.54 1.29 -16.52
N PRO A 6 22.60 2.05 -16.78
CA PRO A 6 23.88 1.93 -16.11
C PRO A 6 23.78 1.97 -14.58
N VAL A 7 24.44 1.04 -13.90
CA VAL A 7 24.60 1.02 -12.44
C VAL A 7 26.07 1.16 -12.01
N THR A 8 27.00 1.09 -12.97
CA THR A 8 28.45 1.26 -12.76
C THR A 8 29.04 2.24 -13.77
N ARG A 9 30.26 2.70 -13.51
CA ARG A 9 31.02 3.51 -14.49
C ARG A 9 31.36 2.72 -15.75
N GLU A 10 31.57 1.43 -15.62
CA GLU A 10 31.86 0.52 -16.73
C GLU A 10 30.63 0.44 -17.65
N ASP A 11 29.42 0.31 -17.10
CA ASP A 11 28.17 0.32 -17.89
C ASP A 11 28.00 1.66 -18.63
N MET A 12 28.29 2.78 -17.94
CA MET A 12 28.23 4.12 -18.55
C MET A 12 29.21 4.24 -19.72
N LYS A 13 30.48 3.80 -19.53
CA LYS A 13 31.50 3.85 -20.56
C LYS A 13 31.22 2.92 -21.74
N SER A 14 30.62 1.74 -21.50
CA SER A 14 30.21 0.82 -22.57
C SER A 14 29.17 1.42 -23.53
N ARG A 15 28.42 2.42 -23.07
CA ARG A 15 27.49 3.23 -23.87
C ARG A 15 28.14 4.44 -24.54
N GLY A 16 29.46 4.62 -24.38
CA GLY A 16 30.23 5.76 -24.92
C GLY A 16 29.95 7.07 -24.16
N TRP A 17 29.48 7.01 -22.91
CA TRP A 17 29.20 8.20 -22.13
C TRP A 17 30.36 8.56 -21.21
N GLU A 18 30.76 9.82 -21.23
CA GLU A 18 31.77 10.37 -20.31
C GLU A 18 31.15 10.81 -18.97
N ALA A 19 29.91 11.27 -19.01
CA ALA A 19 29.14 11.70 -17.85
C ALA A 19 27.65 11.38 -18.06
N VAL A 20 26.90 11.33 -16.95
CA VAL A 20 25.43 11.22 -16.97
C VAL A 20 24.79 12.60 -16.81
N ASP A 21 23.57 12.75 -17.31
CA ASP A 21 22.76 13.95 -17.14
C ASP A 21 22.07 13.90 -15.78
N PHE A 22 21.50 12.76 -15.42
CA PHE A 22 20.88 12.53 -14.12
C PHE A 22 21.46 11.28 -13.43
N VAL A 23 21.62 11.37 -12.12
CA VAL A 23 21.84 10.21 -11.24
C VAL A 23 20.56 9.95 -10.46
N TYR A 24 19.98 8.77 -10.64
CA TYR A 24 18.76 8.36 -9.94
C TYR A 24 19.11 7.50 -8.72
N VAL A 25 18.88 8.03 -7.52
CA VAL A 25 19.11 7.34 -6.24
C VAL A 25 17.79 6.80 -5.71
N THR A 26 17.73 5.50 -5.47
CA THR A 26 16.50 4.85 -4.99
C THR A 26 16.74 3.95 -3.78
N GLY A 27 15.76 3.92 -2.87
CA GLY A 27 15.77 3.01 -1.73
C GLY A 27 15.41 1.56 -2.07
N ASP A 28 14.90 1.29 -3.26
CA ASP A 28 14.65 -0.08 -3.77
C ASP A 28 15.86 -0.61 -4.52
N ALA A 29 16.02 -1.94 -4.53
CA ALA A 29 16.86 -2.61 -5.52
C ALA A 29 16.37 -2.31 -6.94
N TYR A 30 17.27 -2.33 -7.93
CA TYR A 30 16.92 -2.02 -9.30
C TYR A 30 16.16 -3.18 -9.96
N VAL A 31 14.88 -2.94 -10.17
CA VAL A 31 13.96 -3.77 -10.98
C VAL A 31 13.46 -2.92 -12.13
N ASP A 32 13.79 -3.31 -13.34
CA ASP A 32 13.44 -2.58 -14.55
C ASP A 32 12.08 -3.06 -15.09
N HIS A 33 11.03 -2.64 -14.39
CA HIS A 33 9.65 -3.05 -14.65
C HIS A 33 8.69 -1.86 -14.45
N PRO A 34 7.62 -1.70 -15.25
CA PRO A 34 6.69 -0.57 -15.18
C PRO A 34 5.85 -0.49 -13.89
N SER A 35 6.03 -1.42 -12.95
CA SER A 35 5.49 -1.32 -11.59
C SER A 35 6.45 -0.61 -10.61
N PHE A 36 7.63 -0.19 -11.06
CA PHE A 36 8.62 0.55 -10.27
C PHE A 36 8.77 1.97 -10.79
N GLY A 37 8.47 2.96 -9.93
CA GLY A 37 8.55 4.36 -10.31
C GLY A 37 9.96 4.79 -10.78
N SER A 38 11.02 4.21 -10.19
CA SER A 38 12.40 4.47 -10.62
C SER A 38 12.69 3.98 -12.05
N ALA A 39 12.14 2.83 -12.44
CA ALA A 39 12.24 2.32 -13.80
C ALA A 39 11.45 3.20 -14.77
N ILE A 40 10.21 3.58 -14.42
CA ILE A 40 9.38 4.45 -15.26
C ILE A 40 10.11 5.77 -15.55
N ILE A 41 10.52 6.49 -14.52
CA ILE A 41 11.15 7.81 -14.68
C ILE A 41 12.50 7.68 -15.37
N GLY A 42 13.31 6.67 -15.02
CA GLY A 42 14.61 6.44 -15.67
C GLY A 42 14.46 6.15 -17.17
N ARG A 43 13.54 5.25 -17.54
CA ARG A 43 13.27 4.92 -18.96
C ARG A 43 12.62 6.06 -19.72
N LEU A 44 11.75 6.82 -19.08
CA LEU A 44 11.12 8.00 -19.67
C LEU A 44 12.16 9.07 -20.03
N LEU A 45 13.09 9.37 -19.13
CA LEU A 45 14.19 10.30 -19.39
C LEU A 45 15.13 9.77 -20.47
N GLU A 46 15.49 8.47 -20.43
CA GLU A 46 16.32 7.84 -21.47
C GLU A 46 15.66 7.95 -22.85
N SER A 47 14.33 7.75 -22.94
CA SER A 47 13.59 7.87 -24.21
C SER A 47 13.60 9.29 -24.80
N ARG A 48 13.88 10.30 -23.98
CA ARG A 48 14.05 11.70 -24.38
C ARG A 48 15.51 12.09 -24.61
N GLY A 49 16.43 11.11 -24.63
CA GLY A 49 17.84 11.31 -24.91
C GLY A 49 18.71 11.70 -23.71
N TYR A 50 18.15 11.75 -22.49
CA TYR A 50 18.94 11.99 -21.28
C TYR A 50 19.71 10.74 -20.87
N ARG A 51 20.96 10.93 -20.44
CA ARG A 51 21.82 9.86 -19.91
C ARG A 51 21.55 9.69 -18.41
N VAL A 52 20.96 8.56 -18.04
CA VAL A 52 20.55 8.28 -16.65
C VAL A 52 21.39 7.17 -16.06
N GLY A 53 22.06 7.44 -14.92
CA GLY A 53 22.73 6.43 -14.11
C GLY A 53 21.90 6.07 -12.89
N MET A 54 21.78 4.78 -12.55
CA MET A 54 20.98 4.30 -11.43
C MET A 54 21.90 3.93 -10.24
N ILE A 55 21.61 4.47 -9.06
CA ILE A 55 22.25 4.07 -7.79
C ILE A 55 21.17 3.47 -6.87
N PRO A 56 20.92 2.17 -6.97
CA PRO A 56 19.95 1.50 -6.13
C PRO A 56 20.55 1.14 -4.76
N GLN A 57 19.85 1.47 -3.69
CA GLN A 57 20.22 1.15 -2.31
C GLN A 57 21.70 1.47 -1.97
N PRO A 58 22.18 2.73 -2.16
CA PRO A 58 23.54 3.07 -1.77
C PRO A 58 23.75 2.80 -0.28
N ASP A 59 24.98 2.39 0.09
CA ASP A 59 25.34 2.27 1.51
C ASP A 59 25.32 3.65 2.17
N TRP A 60 24.21 3.99 2.79
CA TRP A 60 23.95 5.28 3.40
C TRP A 60 24.90 5.66 4.55
N ARG A 61 25.75 4.73 4.99
CA ARG A 61 26.82 4.97 5.96
C ARG A 61 28.11 5.48 5.33
N LYS A 62 28.20 5.43 3.98
CA LYS A 62 29.40 5.78 3.22
C LYS A 62 29.04 6.81 2.14
N LYS A 63 29.63 8.00 2.24
CA LYS A 63 29.39 9.06 1.25
C LYS A 63 29.87 8.69 -0.16
N GLU A 64 30.84 7.79 -0.27
CA GLU A 64 31.40 7.31 -1.54
C GLU A 64 30.36 6.53 -2.35
N SER A 65 29.37 5.96 -1.68
CA SER A 65 28.33 5.14 -2.34
C SER A 65 27.46 5.90 -3.33
N ILE A 66 27.38 7.23 -3.21
CA ILE A 66 26.62 8.09 -4.15
C ILE A 66 27.51 8.69 -5.25
N GLN A 67 28.82 8.39 -5.25
CA GLN A 67 29.79 8.97 -6.19
C GLN A 67 30.07 8.07 -7.41
N VAL A 68 29.28 7.01 -7.60
CA VAL A 68 29.49 6.00 -8.65
C VAL A 68 29.71 6.62 -10.03
N PHE A 69 28.90 7.60 -10.41
CA PHE A 69 28.96 8.27 -11.72
C PHE A 69 29.70 9.59 -11.71
N GLY A 70 30.14 10.07 -10.53
CA GLY A 70 30.60 11.45 -10.35
C GLY A 70 29.45 12.45 -10.26
N GLU A 71 29.73 13.71 -10.51
CA GLU A 71 28.72 14.78 -10.50
C GLU A 71 27.89 14.73 -11.79
N PRO A 72 26.56 14.59 -11.72
CA PRO A 72 25.70 14.63 -12.90
C PRO A 72 25.60 16.05 -13.48
N ARG A 73 25.38 16.16 -14.78
CA ARG A 73 25.28 17.45 -15.45
C ARG A 73 24.06 18.28 -15.05
N LEU A 74 22.92 17.63 -14.77
CA LEU A 74 21.63 18.29 -14.51
C LEU A 74 21.17 18.11 -13.06
N GLY A 75 21.41 16.95 -12.44
CA GLY A 75 21.03 16.77 -11.04
C GLY A 75 20.83 15.33 -10.58
N PHE A 76 20.54 15.22 -9.29
CA PHE A 76 20.17 13.98 -8.64
C PHE A 76 18.64 13.85 -8.52
N LEU A 77 18.10 12.70 -8.89
CA LEU A 77 16.71 12.30 -8.63
C LEU A 77 16.71 11.34 -7.45
N VAL A 78 15.93 11.62 -6.40
CA VAL A 78 15.98 10.85 -5.16
C VAL A 78 14.59 10.36 -4.76
N THR A 79 14.48 9.06 -4.47
CA THR A 79 13.25 8.44 -3.97
C THR A 79 13.53 7.40 -2.88
N ALA A 80 12.57 7.19 -1.99
CA ALA A 80 12.60 6.08 -1.05
C ALA A 80 12.30 4.70 -1.71
N GLY A 81 11.84 4.69 -2.95
CA GLY A 81 11.36 3.51 -3.66
C GLY A 81 9.84 3.46 -3.78
N ASN A 82 9.31 2.28 -4.05
CA ASN A 82 7.86 2.04 -4.24
C ASN A 82 7.04 2.23 -2.95
N MET A 83 7.69 2.15 -1.80
CA MET A 83 7.05 2.37 -0.51
C MET A 83 7.76 3.50 0.26
N ASP A 84 7.00 4.15 1.11
CA ASP A 84 7.54 5.00 2.17
C ASP A 84 8.49 4.19 3.07
N SER A 85 9.69 4.70 3.34
CA SER A 85 10.73 3.95 4.07
C SER A 85 10.28 3.56 5.47
N MET A 86 9.58 4.44 6.19
CA MET A 86 9.11 4.17 7.53
C MET A 86 7.99 3.12 7.54
N VAL A 87 7.07 3.18 6.56
CA VAL A 87 6.00 2.16 6.38
C VAL A 87 6.60 0.81 6.01
N ASN A 88 7.65 0.80 5.20
CA ASN A 88 8.35 -0.44 4.82
C ASN A 88 9.09 -1.08 6.00
N HIS A 89 9.71 -0.28 6.87
CA HIS A 89 10.55 -0.78 7.96
C HIS A 89 9.78 -1.18 9.20
N TYR A 90 8.67 -0.52 9.49
CA TYR A 90 7.98 -0.68 10.77
C TYR A 90 6.55 -1.20 10.62
N THR A 91 6.12 -1.96 11.60
CA THR A 91 4.71 -2.27 11.83
C THR A 91 3.99 -1.09 12.49
N VAL A 92 2.66 -1.13 12.57
CA VAL A 92 1.88 -0.12 13.33
C VAL A 92 2.28 -0.07 14.81
N SER A 93 2.74 -1.19 15.39
CA SER A 93 3.26 -1.24 16.76
C SER A 93 4.69 -0.72 16.88
N LYS A 94 5.22 -0.06 15.84
CA LYS A 94 6.59 0.48 15.76
C LYS A 94 7.68 -0.58 15.92
N LYS A 95 7.38 -1.86 15.66
CA LYS A 95 8.36 -2.94 15.64
C LYS A 95 8.97 -3.05 14.24
N HIS A 96 10.28 -3.27 14.14
CA HIS A 96 10.94 -3.55 12.87
C HIS A 96 10.32 -4.77 12.20
N ARG A 97 10.13 -4.69 10.88
CA ARG A 97 9.81 -5.85 10.05
C ARG A 97 11.06 -6.70 9.86
N SER A 98 10.87 -7.97 9.60
CA SER A 98 11.96 -8.94 9.40
C SER A 98 12.41 -9.03 7.94
N THR A 99 11.59 -8.55 7.00
CA THR A 99 11.84 -8.68 5.55
C THR A 99 11.48 -7.41 4.81
N ASP A 100 12.27 -7.09 3.77
CA ASP A 100 11.99 -6.04 2.78
C ASP A 100 11.88 -6.69 1.39
N ALA A 101 10.66 -6.78 0.85
CA ALA A 101 10.41 -7.40 -0.44
C ALA A 101 11.10 -6.68 -1.62
N TYR A 102 11.50 -5.42 -1.43
CA TYR A 102 12.16 -4.60 -2.44
C TYR A 102 13.69 -4.63 -2.35
N SER A 103 14.24 -5.47 -1.48
CA SER A 103 15.68 -5.64 -1.29
C SER A 103 16.15 -7.02 -1.73
N PRO A 104 17.43 -7.19 -2.09
CA PRO A 104 18.02 -8.48 -2.48
C PRO A 104 17.76 -9.56 -1.43
N GLY A 105 17.20 -10.70 -1.87
CA GLY A 105 16.83 -11.82 -0.99
C GLY A 105 15.83 -11.47 0.12
N GLY A 106 15.18 -10.32 0.05
CA GLY A 106 14.28 -9.85 1.12
C GLY A 106 14.99 -9.29 2.35
N LYS A 107 16.26 -8.93 2.26
CA LYS A 107 17.13 -8.51 3.36
C LYS A 107 16.74 -7.12 3.88
N MET A 108 16.46 -7.01 5.18
CA MET A 108 16.21 -5.72 5.84
C MET A 108 17.50 -4.93 6.10
N GLY A 109 17.36 -3.58 6.18
CA GLY A 109 18.41 -2.66 6.63
C GLY A 109 19.35 -2.15 5.52
N LEU A 110 19.04 -2.42 4.25
CA LEU A 110 19.75 -1.83 3.11
C LEU A 110 19.27 -0.42 2.81
N ARG A 111 18.00 -0.15 3.01
CA ARG A 111 17.39 1.18 2.94
C ARG A 111 17.51 1.88 4.31
N PRO A 112 17.79 3.19 4.40
CA PRO A 112 17.72 3.93 5.66
C PRO A 112 16.28 4.30 6.02
N ASP A 113 16.02 4.59 7.28
CA ASP A 113 14.84 5.32 7.71
C ASP A 113 14.83 6.71 7.07
N ARG A 114 13.65 7.20 6.65
CA ARG A 114 13.51 8.50 5.97
C ARG A 114 14.49 8.63 4.80
N ALA A 115 14.43 7.66 3.91
CA ALA A 115 15.43 7.46 2.85
C ALA A 115 15.66 8.72 2.00
N CYS A 116 14.59 9.45 1.62
CA CYS A 116 14.75 10.69 0.86
C CYS A 116 15.61 11.73 1.60
N VAL A 117 15.42 11.88 2.93
CA VAL A 117 16.20 12.81 3.74
C VAL A 117 17.65 12.37 3.85
N VAL A 118 17.88 11.09 4.16
CA VAL A 118 19.22 10.54 4.35
C VAL A 118 20.04 10.61 3.07
N TYR A 119 19.47 10.18 1.95
CA TYR A 119 20.16 10.21 0.65
C TYR A 119 20.46 11.64 0.18
N SER A 120 19.51 12.57 0.32
CA SER A 120 19.74 13.98 -0.02
C SER A 120 20.85 14.61 0.81
N ASN A 121 20.88 14.36 2.12
CA ASN A 121 21.95 14.83 2.97
C ASN A 121 23.30 14.22 2.60
N LEU A 122 23.34 12.95 2.22
CA LEU A 122 24.56 12.29 1.77
C LEU A 122 25.09 12.91 0.46
N ILE A 123 24.19 13.20 -0.49
CA ILE A 123 24.51 13.88 -1.74
C ILE A 123 25.03 15.29 -1.44
N ARG A 124 24.34 16.04 -0.60
CA ARG A 124 24.70 17.44 -0.29
C ARG A 124 26.04 17.59 0.43
N GLN A 125 26.46 16.57 1.19
CA GLN A 125 27.81 16.53 1.78
C GLN A 125 28.93 16.46 0.73
N THR A 126 28.66 15.86 -0.42
CA THR A 126 29.63 15.70 -1.51
C THR A 126 29.47 16.76 -2.58
N TYR A 127 28.25 17.00 -3.04
CA TYR A 127 27.89 17.89 -4.15
C TYR A 127 27.01 19.03 -3.61
N LYS A 128 27.67 20.14 -3.24
CA LYS A 128 27.01 21.24 -2.51
C LYS A 128 25.98 22.00 -3.32
N HIS A 129 26.18 22.11 -4.64
CA HIS A 129 25.39 22.99 -5.51
C HIS A 129 24.60 22.24 -6.58
N THR A 130 24.86 20.95 -6.76
CA THR A 130 24.14 20.14 -7.75
C THR A 130 22.68 20.01 -7.37
N PRO A 131 21.73 20.21 -8.29
CA PRO A 131 20.32 20.08 -8.01
C PRO A 131 19.92 18.71 -7.43
N ILE A 132 19.12 18.71 -6.38
CA ILE A 132 18.53 17.50 -5.77
C ILE A 132 17.02 17.61 -5.88
N ILE A 133 16.42 16.70 -6.63
CA ILE A 133 14.99 16.66 -6.93
C ILE A 133 14.39 15.41 -6.31
N LEU A 134 13.45 15.58 -5.39
CA LEU A 134 12.77 14.47 -4.73
C LEU A 134 11.55 14.01 -5.53
N GLY A 135 11.31 12.71 -5.52
CA GLY A 135 10.11 12.11 -6.11
C GLY A 135 9.60 10.90 -5.33
N GLY A 136 8.58 10.26 -5.87
CA GLY A 136 7.97 9.07 -5.30
C GLY A 136 7.05 9.33 -4.10
N ILE A 137 6.53 8.24 -3.53
CA ILE A 137 5.45 8.30 -2.53
C ILE A 137 5.89 8.99 -1.22
N GLU A 138 7.12 8.76 -0.75
CA GLU A 138 7.61 9.34 0.50
C GLU A 138 7.65 10.88 0.40
N ALA A 139 8.20 11.41 -0.68
CA ALA A 139 8.24 12.86 -0.93
C ALA A 139 6.83 13.42 -1.15
N SER A 140 5.99 12.75 -1.93
CA SER A 140 4.61 13.18 -2.20
C SER A 140 3.79 13.34 -0.92
N LEU A 141 3.91 12.40 0.02
CA LEU A 141 3.11 12.40 1.25
C LEU A 141 3.67 13.33 2.34
N ARG A 142 4.90 13.84 2.18
CA ARG A 142 5.57 14.73 3.14
C ARG A 142 5.92 16.10 2.55
N ARG A 143 5.30 16.46 1.43
CA ARG A 143 5.60 17.69 0.70
C ARG A 143 5.25 19.00 1.44
N MET A 144 4.28 18.95 2.35
CA MET A 144 3.91 20.04 3.27
C MET A 144 4.14 19.60 4.72
N ALA A 145 3.86 20.44 5.71
CA ALA A 145 3.86 20.04 7.11
C ALA A 145 2.93 18.83 7.31
N HIS A 146 3.42 17.83 8.02
CA HIS A 146 2.72 16.56 8.15
C HIS A 146 2.93 15.93 9.52
N TYR A 147 1.90 15.20 9.99
CA TYR A 147 2.04 14.41 11.21
C TYR A 147 2.88 13.15 10.97
N ASP A 148 3.96 13.02 11.74
CA ASP A 148 4.82 11.83 11.78
C ASP A 148 4.38 10.90 12.92
N TYR A 149 3.90 9.73 12.56
CA TYR A 149 3.40 8.75 13.52
C TYR A 149 4.48 8.19 14.44
N TRP A 150 5.72 8.03 13.95
CA TRP A 150 6.82 7.41 14.72
C TRP A 150 7.33 8.34 15.81
N GLU A 151 7.46 9.63 15.51
CA GLU A 151 7.87 10.66 16.48
C GLU A 151 6.68 11.29 17.21
N ASN A 152 5.43 10.98 16.79
CA ASN A 152 4.20 11.54 17.35
C ASN A 152 4.17 13.08 17.38
N LYS A 153 4.64 13.71 16.31
CA LYS A 153 4.68 15.17 16.17
C LYS A 153 4.47 15.61 14.71
N VAL A 154 4.12 16.87 14.54
CA VAL A 154 4.10 17.50 13.20
C VAL A 154 5.52 17.84 12.80
N LYS A 155 5.91 17.41 11.61
CA LYS A 155 7.21 17.70 10.98
C LYS A 155 7.05 18.70 9.87
N ARG A 156 8.14 19.39 9.55
CA ARG A 156 8.23 20.31 8.41
C ARG A 156 8.07 19.55 7.09
N SER A 157 7.85 20.29 6.01
CA SER A 157 8.00 19.75 4.67
C SER A 157 9.31 18.99 4.52
N ILE A 158 9.28 17.85 3.84
CA ILE A 158 10.48 17.07 3.55
C ILE A 158 11.48 17.87 2.71
N LEU A 159 11.02 18.86 1.95
CA LEU A 159 11.88 19.76 1.18
C LEU A 159 12.81 20.60 2.08
N ILE A 160 12.32 20.99 3.26
CA ILE A 160 13.12 21.69 4.28
C ILE A 160 14.05 20.71 5.01
N ASP A 161 13.53 19.54 5.41
CA ASP A 161 14.27 18.59 6.23
C ASP A 161 15.38 17.84 5.46
N SER A 162 15.22 17.65 4.14
CA SER A 162 16.18 17.00 3.27
C SER A 162 17.28 17.91 2.73
N GLY A 163 17.03 19.22 2.70
CA GLY A 163 17.90 20.17 1.99
C GLY A 163 17.90 20.01 0.47
N ALA A 164 16.91 19.32 -0.09
CA ALA A 164 16.69 19.24 -1.54
C ALA A 164 16.18 20.57 -2.09
N ASP A 165 16.21 20.72 -3.41
CA ASP A 165 15.86 21.96 -4.09
C ASP A 165 14.41 21.97 -4.59
N LEU A 166 13.93 20.82 -5.08
CA LEU A 166 12.61 20.67 -5.69
C LEU A 166 12.01 19.31 -5.35
N ILE A 167 10.68 19.24 -5.30
CA ILE A 167 9.93 17.99 -5.29
C ILE A 167 9.06 17.95 -6.54
N TYR A 168 9.00 16.81 -7.25
CA TYR A 168 7.87 16.49 -8.11
C TYR A 168 7.01 15.43 -7.41
N TYR A 169 5.69 15.67 -7.36
CA TYR A 169 4.79 14.81 -6.62
C TYR A 169 3.69 14.19 -7.50
N GLY A 170 3.11 13.12 -7.02
CA GLY A 170 2.07 12.43 -7.75
C GLY A 170 2.61 11.51 -8.84
N MET A 171 1.90 11.42 -9.95
CA MET A 171 2.35 10.79 -11.18
C MET A 171 3.19 11.82 -11.92
N GLY A 172 4.51 11.66 -11.84
CA GLY A 172 5.45 12.73 -12.14
C GLY A 172 5.99 12.77 -13.56
N GLU A 173 5.40 12.03 -14.49
CA GLU A 173 5.92 11.89 -15.85
C GLU A 173 6.01 13.23 -16.59
N HIS A 174 4.94 14.05 -16.55
CA HIS A 174 4.96 15.39 -17.15
C HIS A 174 5.95 16.29 -16.43
N SER A 175 5.84 16.37 -15.09
CA SER A 175 6.67 17.28 -14.29
C SER A 175 8.15 17.04 -14.47
N ILE A 176 8.61 15.77 -14.49
CA ILE A 176 10.04 15.47 -14.62
C ILE A 176 10.59 15.81 -16.00
N LEU A 177 9.79 15.69 -17.05
CA LEU A 177 10.21 16.09 -18.40
C LEU A 177 10.37 17.61 -18.50
N GLU A 178 9.41 18.38 -18.00
CA GLU A 178 9.49 19.85 -17.97
C GLU A 178 10.67 20.33 -17.11
N ILE A 179 10.93 19.69 -15.95
CA ILE A 179 12.10 19.99 -15.11
C ILE A 179 13.40 19.68 -15.86
N ALA A 180 13.46 18.53 -16.54
CA ALA A 180 14.66 18.14 -17.27
C ALA A 180 14.96 19.09 -18.45
N GLU A 181 13.94 19.54 -19.16
CA GLU A 181 14.06 20.52 -20.24
C GLU A 181 14.51 21.89 -19.72
N ALA A 182 13.96 22.34 -18.57
CA ALA A 182 14.35 23.59 -17.93
C ALA A 182 15.84 23.57 -17.52
N LEU A 183 16.28 22.52 -16.83
CA LEU A 183 17.67 22.33 -16.42
C LEU A 183 18.62 22.22 -17.63
N GLN A 184 18.22 21.47 -18.66
CA GLN A 184 18.99 21.34 -19.90
C GLN A 184 19.15 22.70 -20.62
N SER A 185 18.16 23.57 -20.51
CA SER A 185 18.18 24.95 -21.06
C SER A 185 18.98 25.92 -20.20
N GLY A 186 19.57 25.45 -19.08
CA GLY A 186 20.38 26.27 -18.18
C GLY A 186 19.58 27.09 -17.19
N ILE A 187 18.29 26.82 -16.99
CA ILE A 187 17.47 27.49 -15.97
C ILE A 187 17.90 26.95 -14.59
N PRO A 188 18.31 27.83 -13.64
CA PRO A 188 18.62 27.41 -12.29
C PRO A 188 17.44 26.72 -11.61
N VAL A 189 17.71 25.69 -10.80
CA VAL A 189 16.63 24.89 -10.17
C VAL A 189 15.70 25.71 -9.29
N GLU A 190 16.20 26.75 -8.64
CA GLU A 190 15.44 27.71 -7.82
C GLU A 190 14.48 28.59 -8.62
N GLU A 191 14.67 28.71 -9.93
CA GLU A 191 13.80 29.44 -10.85
C GLU A 191 12.73 28.55 -11.51
N ILE A 192 12.82 27.22 -11.33
CA ILE A 192 11.82 26.26 -11.82
C ILE A 192 10.60 26.29 -10.87
N THR A 193 9.85 27.38 -10.90
CA THR A 193 8.72 27.63 -9.99
C THR A 193 7.35 27.42 -10.66
N TYR A 194 7.32 27.21 -11.96
CA TYR A 194 6.12 27.22 -12.80
C TYR A 194 5.61 25.81 -13.18
N VAL A 195 6.39 24.77 -12.94
CA VAL A 195 6.03 23.40 -13.36
C VAL A 195 4.91 22.86 -12.46
N ALA A 196 3.84 22.36 -13.08
CA ALA A 196 2.75 21.71 -12.36
C ALA A 196 3.21 20.41 -11.68
N GLY A 197 2.61 20.06 -10.54
CA GLY A 197 2.99 18.88 -9.79
C GLY A 197 4.32 19.00 -9.04
N THR A 198 4.78 20.25 -8.77
CA THR A 198 6.03 20.50 -8.03
C THR A 198 5.81 21.19 -6.70
N VAL A 199 6.85 21.12 -5.85
CA VAL A 199 6.94 21.89 -4.61
C VAL A 199 8.33 22.48 -4.52
N PHE A 200 8.42 23.79 -4.26
CA PHE A 200 9.67 24.55 -4.23
C PHE A 200 9.72 25.50 -3.03
N LYS A 201 10.89 26.07 -2.77
CA LYS A 201 11.12 27.07 -1.72
C LYS A 201 11.17 28.46 -2.33
N SER A 202 10.59 29.46 -1.67
CA SER A 202 10.71 30.84 -2.06
C SER A 202 10.72 31.77 -0.84
N HIS A 203 11.51 32.82 -0.90
CA HIS A 203 11.43 33.94 0.07
C HIS A 203 10.40 35.00 -0.34
N ASP A 204 9.98 34.99 -1.61
CA ASP A 204 9.03 35.90 -2.17
C ASP A 204 7.76 35.19 -2.64
N ILE A 205 6.66 35.41 -1.92
CA ILE A 205 5.35 34.86 -2.27
C ILE A 205 4.73 35.57 -3.49
N GLY A 206 5.15 36.77 -3.80
CA GLY A 206 4.66 37.56 -4.94
C GLY A 206 4.98 36.92 -6.30
N ARG A 207 5.90 35.95 -6.34
CA ARG A 207 6.21 35.18 -7.55
C ARG A 207 5.13 34.17 -7.94
N VAL A 208 4.12 33.95 -7.07
CA VAL A 208 3.07 32.95 -7.29
C VAL A 208 1.72 33.63 -7.42
N TYR A 209 0.98 33.32 -8.48
CA TYR A 209 -0.32 33.91 -8.72
C TYR A 209 -1.35 33.44 -7.70
N GLU A 210 -1.87 34.36 -6.90
CA GLU A 210 -2.96 34.16 -5.90
C GLU A 210 -2.89 32.84 -5.13
N PRO A 211 -1.80 32.51 -4.42
CA PRO A 211 -1.72 31.27 -3.69
C PRO A 211 -2.69 31.25 -2.51
N LEU A 212 -3.18 30.07 -2.15
CA LEU A 212 -3.87 29.85 -0.88
C LEU A 212 -2.83 29.76 0.24
N ILE A 213 -2.96 30.68 1.21
CA ILE A 213 -2.05 30.70 2.36
C ILE A 213 -2.56 29.69 3.38
N LEU A 214 -1.71 28.71 3.72
CA LEU A 214 -1.95 27.77 4.80
C LEU A 214 -1.58 28.42 6.15
N PRO A 215 -2.16 27.95 7.28
CA PRO A 215 -1.60 28.23 8.59
C PRO A 215 -0.10 27.95 8.58
N ASP A 216 0.70 28.80 9.21
CA ASP A 216 2.16 28.63 9.23
C ASP A 216 2.60 27.37 10.00
N PHE A 217 3.86 26.96 9.81
CA PHE A 217 4.38 25.74 10.43
C PHE A 217 4.29 25.76 11.96
N GLU A 218 4.53 26.89 12.63
CA GLU A 218 4.47 27.00 14.08
C GLU A 218 3.05 26.81 14.60
N GLN A 219 2.06 27.36 13.89
CA GLN A 219 0.64 27.18 14.18
C GLN A 219 0.22 25.70 14.01
N VAL A 220 0.54 25.06 12.86
CA VAL A 220 0.14 23.67 12.65
C VAL A 220 0.86 22.69 13.57
N GLN A 221 2.04 23.05 14.09
CA GLN A 221 2.78 22.22 15.04
C GLN A 221 2.16 22.23 16.44
N THR A 222 1.61 23.36 16.86
CA THR A 222 1.13 23.61 18.23
C THR A 222 -0.38 23.52 18.37
N ASP A 223 -1.13 23.85 17.32
CA ASP A 223 -2.60 23.85 17.33
C ASP A 223 -3.16 22.76 16.37
N LYS A 224 -3.84 21.80 16.98
CA LYS A 224 -4.54 20.70 16.25
C LYS A 224 -5.61 21.21 15.29
N LYS A 225 -6.29 22.32 15.63
CA LYS A 225 -7.31 22.92 14.76
C LYS A 225 -6.67 23.54 13.54
N ALA A 226 -5.58 24.31 13.70
CA ALA A 226 -4.81 24.86 12.60
C ALA A 226 -4.27 23.76 11.66
N TYR A 227 -3.82 22.63 12.22
CA TYR A 227 -3.42 21.45 11.41
C TYR A 227 -4.59 20.88 10.62
N ALA A 228 -5.78 20.74 11.23
CA ALA A 228 -6.97 20.24 10.54
C ALA A 228 -7.43 21.18 9.42
N ASP A 229 -7.37 22.48 9.65
CA ASP A 229 -7.73 23.52 8.66
C ASP A 229 -6.73 23.52 7.49
N SER A 230 -5.42 23.48 7.77
CA SER A 230 -4.37 23.32 6.74
C SER A 230 -4.61 22.08 5.90
N PHE A 231 -4.88 20.94 6.54
CA PHE A 231 -5.18 19.70 5.82
C PHE A 231 -6.44 19.81 4.96
N ALA A 232 -7.51 20.46 5.45
CA ALA A 232 -8.74 20.66 4.69
C ALA A 232 -8.52 21.46 3.41
N ILE A 233 -7.66 22.50 3.46
CA ILE A 233 -7.26 23.28 2.28
C ILE A 233 -6.50 22.39 1.31
N GLN A 234 -5.50 21.64 1.79
CA GLN A 234 -4.73 20.70 0.96
C GLN A 234 -5.62 19.67 0.28
N TYR A 235 -6.56 19.06 1.02
CA TYR A 235 -7.48 18.04 0.50
C TYR A 235 -8.38 18.57 -0.63
N ARG A 236 -8.86 19.81 -0.52
CA ARG A 236 -9.69 20.46 -1.55
C ARG A 236 -8.90 20.87 -2.80
N ASN A 237 -7.56 20.89 -2.72
CA ASN A 237 -6.66 21.29 -3.80
C ASN A 237 -5.83 20.09 -4.32
N THR A 238 -6.46 18.92 -4.46
CA THR A 238 -5.86 17.71 -5.05
C THR A 238 -6.27 17.46 -6.51
N ASP A 239 -7.03 18.37 -7.10
CA ASP A 239 -7.57 18.25 -8.44
C ASP A 239 -6.78 19.11 -9.44
N PRO A 240 -6.23 18.55 -10.54
CA PRO A 240 -5.42 19.30 -11.50
C PRO A 240 -6.16 20.39 -12.27
N PHE A 241 -7.51 20.34 -12.31
CA PHE A 241 -8.31 21.33 -13.06
C PHE A 241 -8.68 22.56 -12.23
N THR A 242 -8.81 22.43 -10.92
CA THR A 242 -9.35 23.49 -10.06
C THR A 242 -8.48 23.85 -8.86
N ALA A 243 -7.38 23.11 -8.65
CA ALA A 243 -6.47 23.42 -7.57
C ALA A 243 -5.75 24.75 -7.80
N ARG A 244 -5.49 25.45 -6.70
CA ARG A 244 -4.62 26.63 -6.63
C ARG A 244 -3.29 26.25 -6.00
N SER A 245 -2.29 27.07 -6.21
CA SER A 245 -1.02 26.95 -5.48
C SER A 245 -1.26 27.14 -3.98
N LEU A 246 -0.53 26.37 -3.16
CA LEU A 246 -0.59 26.43 -1.70
C LEU A 246 0.75 26.97 -1.18
N ALA A 247 0.71 27.89 -0.22
CA ALA A 247 1.92 28.43 0.40
C ALA A 247 1.87 28.25 1.91
N GLU A 248 2.89 27.63 2.49
CA GLU A 248 3.07 27.42 3.92
C GLU A 248 4.33 28.13 4.39
N SER A 249 4.19 29.01 5.38
CA SER A 249 5.30 29.79 5.92
C SER A 249 6.14 29.00 6.92
N TYR A 250 7.45 29.18 6.86
CA TYR A 250 8.45 28.63 7.79
C TYR A 250 9.25 29.75 8.48
N GLY A 251 8.62 30.91 8.67
CA GLY A 251 9.24 32.07 9.29
C GLY A 251 10.44 32.59 8.47
N ASN A 252 11.58 32.76 9.10
CA ASN A 252 12.80 33.24 8.45
C ASN A 252 13.33 32.33 7.31
N ARG A 253 12.79 31.12 7.15
CA ARG A 253 13.17 30.23 6.04
C ARG A 253 12.33 30.41 4.78
N GLY A 254 11.43 31.41 4.78
CA GLY A 254 10.53 31.68 3.67
C GLY A 254 9.34 30.72 3.62
N TYR A 255 8.91 30.44 2.41
CA TYR A 255 7.73 29.62 2.11
C TYR A 255 8.12 28.31 1.43
N VAL A 256 7.35 27.27 1.71
CA VAL A 256 7.23 26.09 0.86
C VAL A 256 5.96 26.27 0.04
N ILE A 257 6.09 26.22 -1.26
CA ILE A 257 5.02 26.48 -2.21
C ILE A 257 4.76 25.22 -3.01
N GLN A 258 3.51 24.74 -2.97
CA GLN A 258 3.04 23.62 -3.78
C GLN A 258 2.27 24.15 -4.98
N ASN A 259 2.72 23.86 -6.18
CA ASN A 259 1.96 24.09 -7.40
C ASN A 259 0.75 23.15 -7.51
N PRO A 260 -0.27 23.46 -8.32
CA PRO A 260 -1.35 22.54 -8.64
C PRO A 260 -0.80 21.19 -9.14
N PRO A 261 -1.53 20.08 -8.94
CA PRO A 261 -1.12 18.80 -9.49
C PRO A 261 -0.95 18.84 -11.01
N ALA A 262 -0.01 18.06 -11.55
CA ALA A 262 0.11 17.86 -13.00
C ALA A 262 -1.16 17.25 -13.58
N GLN A 263 -1.44 17.52 -14.85
CA GLN A 263 -2.57 16.92 -15.56
C GLN A 263 -2.38 15.39 -15.62
N PRO A 264 -3.48 14.59 -15.51
CA PRO A 264 -3.41 13.15 -15.68
C PRO A 264 -2.94 12.80 -17.09
N LEU A 265 -2.15 11.74 -17.21
CA LEU A 265 -1.78 11.20 -18.52
C LEU A 265 -3.04 10.81 -19.30
N THR A 266 -3.06 11.12 -20.58
CA THR A 266 -4.02 10.58 -21.53
C THR A 266 -3.81 9.08 -21.72
N GLU A 267 -4.76 8.39 -22.39
CA GLU A 267 -4.61 6.97 -22.71
C GLU A 267 -3.37 6.72 -23.58
N MET A 268 -3.12 7.57 -24.56
CA MET A 268 -1.95 7.47 -25.45
C MET A 268 -0.64 7.64 -24.67
N GLU A 269 -0.52 8.65 -23.81
CA GLU A 269 0.67 8.87 -22.98
C GLU A 269 0.88 7.72 -21.97
N MET A 270 -0.21 7.16 -21.44
CA MET A 270 -0.13 5.94 -20.61
C MET A 270 0.42 4.77 -21.41
N ASP A 271 -0.04 4.58 -22.63
CA ASP A 271 0.43 3.52 -23.51
C ASP A 271 1.91 3.70 -23.86
N ASP A 272 2.34 4.93 -24.17
CA ASP A 272 3.74 5.27 -24.44
C ASP A 272 4.64 4.94 -23.25
N VAL A 273 4.20 5.28 -22.01
CA VAL A 273 4.95 4.95 -20.79
C VAL A 273 5.11 3.45 -20.59
N TYR A 274 4.08 2.66 -20.89
CA TYR A 274 4.13 1.20 -20.72
C TYR A 274 4.79 0.48 -21.91
N ASP A 275 4.98 1.15 -23.03
CA ASP A 275 5.72 0.62 -24.20
C ASP A 275 7.23 0.90 -24.15
N LEU A 276 7.71 1.65 -23.17
CA LEU A 276 9.14 1.87 -22.97
C LEU A 276 9.91 0.55 -22.83
N PRO A 277 11.20 0.53 -23.16
CA PRO A 277 11.98 -0.71 -23.30
C PRO A 277 12.38 -1.32 -21.94
N TYR A 278 11.40 -1.69 -21.11
CA TYR A 278 11.67 -2.40 -19.87
C TYR A 278 12.16 -3.82 -20.12
N THR A 279 13.15 -4.27 -19.32
CA THR A 279 13.61 -5.66 -19.35
C THR A 279 12.62 -6.63 -18.69
N GLY A 280 11.74 -6.14 -17.82
CA GLY A 280 10.80 -6.95 -17.03
C GLY A 280 11.49 -7.75 -15.93
N GLN A 281 12.77 -7.47 -15.62
CA GLN A 281 13.60 -8.25 -14.71
C GLN A 281 14.27 -7.36 -13.65
N TYR A 282 14.80 -7.99 -12.59
CA TYR A 282 15.74 -7.33 -11.69
C TYR A 282 17.15 -7.37 -12.29
N HIS A 283 17.97 -6.39 -11.90
CA HIS A 283 19.35 -6.31 -12.39
C HIS A 283 20.16 -7.57 -12.00
N PRO A 284 20.98 -8.15 -12.92
CA PRO A 284 21.70 -9.42 -12.70
C PRO A 284 22.61 -9.45 -11.48
N MET A 285 23.07 -8.29 -10.99
CA MET A 285 23.91 -8.21 -9.78
C MET A 285 23.26 -8.84 -8.54
N TYR A 286 21.92 -8.95 -8.49
CA TYR A 286 21.19 -9.54 -7.35
C TYR A 286 20.95 -11.04 -7.45
N GLN A 287 21.40 -11.70 -8.52
CA GLN A 287 21.13 -13.12 -8.74
C GLN A 287 21.72 -14.01 -7.63
N LYS A 288 22.93 -13.67 -7.16
CA LYS A 288 23.60 -14.40 -6.07
C LYS A 288 22.91 -14.23 -4.71
N ASP A 289 22.17 -13.14 -4.52
CA ASP A 289 21.44 -12.83 -3.29
C ASP A 289 20.01 -13.41 -3.29
N GLY A 290 19.63 -14.19 -4.31
CA GLY A 290 18.31 -14.79 -4.43
C GLY A 290 17.26 -13.91 -5.13
N GLY A 291 17.70 -12.86 -5.83
CA GLY A 291 16.85 -11.94 -6.59
C GLY A 291 16.03 -11.00 -5.71
N ILE A 292 15.00 -10.40 -6.30
CA ILE A 292 14.14 -9.42 -5.63
C ILE A 292 12.73 -10.03 -5.45
N PRO A 293 12.29 -10.27 -4.20
CA PRO A 293 11.00 -10.94 -3.94
C PRO A 293 9.78 -10.23 -4.54
N ALA A 294 9.76 -8.89 -4.56
CA ALA A 294 8.67 -8.11 -5.13
C ALA A 294 8.40 -8.44 -6.61
N LEU A 295 9.43 -8.78 -7.39
CA LEU A 295 9.25 -9.12 -8.80
C LEU A 295 8.37 -10.36 -8.99
N LYS A 296 8.41 -11.34 -8.09
CA LYS A 296 7.60 -12.57 -8.19
C LYS A 296 6.10 -12.30 -8.23
N GLU A 297 5.65 -11.24 -7.54
CA GLU A 297 4.23 -10.88 -7.47
C GLU A 297 3.74 -10.15 -8.72
N ILE A 298 4.63 -9.41 -9.39
CA ILE A 298 4.27 -8.51 -10.48
C ILE A 298 4.71 -8.97 -11.86
N LYS A 299 5.71 -9.86 -11.97
CA LYS A 299 6.33 -10.27 -13.26
C LYS A 299 5.31 -10.65 -14.33
N PHE A 300 4.20 -11.28 -13.94
CA PHE A 300 3.12 -11.68 -14.84
C PHE A 300 1.80 -11.01 -14.44
N SER A 301 1.86 -9.75 -14.06
CA SER A 301 0.69 -8.92 -13.73
C SER A 301 0.64 -7.70 -14.63
N LEU A 302 -0.55 -7.34 -15.10
CA LEU A 302 -0.80 -6.25 -16.01
C LEU A 302 -1.43 -5.07 -15.26
N THR A 303 -0.81 -3.91 -15.31
CA THR A 303 -1.42 -2.67 -14.81
C THR A 303 -2.34 -2.10 -15.88
N SER A 304 -3.63 -1.99 -15.58
CA SER A 304 -4.63 -1.48 -16.54
C SER A 304 -4.97 -0.01 -16.32
N ASN A 305 -4.76 0.49 -15.12
CA ASN A 305 -5.12 1.87 -14.75
C ASN A 305 -4.31 2.35 -13.55
N ARG A 306 -4.23 3.68 -13.39
CA ARG A 306 -3.73 4.40 -12.22
C ARG A 306 -4.81 5.37 -11.74
N GLY A 307 -4.67 5.87 -10.50
CA GLY A 307 -5.67 6.71 -9.86
C GLY A 307 -6.85 5.92 -9.29
N CYS A 308 -7.62 6.52 -8.39
CA CYS A 308 -8.76 5.85 -7.77
C CYS A 308 -9.81 6.85 -7.28
N PHE A 309 -11.00 6.84 -7.88
CA PHE A 309 -12.11 7.69 -7.44
C PHE A 309 -12.85 7.15 -6.19
N GLY A 310 -12.43 5.99 -5.68
CA GLY A 310 -12.95 5.45 -4.42
C GLY A 310 -12.67 6.32 -3.21
N SER A 311 -11.54 7.04 -3.22
CA SER A 311 -11.18 8.11 -2.25
C SER A 311 -11.34 7.71 -0.78
N CYS A 312 -11.03 6.46 -0.39
CA CYS A 312 -11.08 6.05 1.01
C CYS A 312 -10.20 6.94 1.87
N ASN A 313 -10.70 7.37 3.02
CA ASN A 313 -10.06 8.40 3.85
C ASN A 313 -8.69 8.01 4.42
N PHE A 314 -8.40 6.72 4.53
CA PHE A 314 -7.13 6.18 5.02
C PHE A 314 -6.11 5.91 3.89
N CYS A 315 -6.52 6.03 2.61
CA CYS A 315 -5.70 5.59 1.50
C CYS A 315 -4.80 6.72 0.96
N ALA A 316 -3.49 6.47 0.96
CA ALA A 316 -2.50 7.42 0.46
C ALA A 316 -2.59 7.66 -1.07
N LEU A 317 -3.18 6.72 -1.81
CA LEU A 317 -3.31 6.83 -3.27
C LEU A 317 -4.10 8.07 -3.70
N THR A 318 -5.05 8.53 -2.89
CA THR A 318 -5.81 9.77 -3.15
C THR A 318 -4.89 10.99 -3.31
N PHE A 319 -3.81 11.06 -2.50
CA PHE A 319 -2.84 12.15 -2.52
C PHE A 319 -1.66 11.92 -3.45
N HIS A 320 -1.35 10.65 -3.77
CA HIS A 320 -0.22 10.30 -4.62
C HIS A 320 -0.63 10.11 -6.08
N GLN A 321 -1.63 9.27 -6.37
CA GLN A 321 -2.08 9.01 -7.75
C GLN A 321 -3.26 9.87 -8.17
N GLY A 322 -3.93 10.53 -7.22
CA GLY A 322 -5.11 11.32 -7.47
C GLY A 322 -6.40 10.50 -7.63
N ARG A 323 -7.50 11.23 -7.86
CA ARG A 323 -8.86 10.66 -7.97
C ARG A 323 -9.35 10.55 -9.42
N ILE A 324 -8.58 11.00 -10.39
CA ILE A 324 -8.86 10.86 -11.83
C ILE A 324 -8.16 9.60 -12.33
N LEU A 325 -8.89 8.77 -13.06
CA LEU A 325 -8.31 7.58 -13.64
C LEU A 325 -7.48 7.92 -14.88
N GLN A 326 -6.35 7.24 -14.98
CA GLN A 326 -5.48 7.19 -16.14
C GLN A 326 -5.46 5.73 -16.60
N THR A 327 -6.03 5.45 -17.75
CA THR A 327 -6.23 4.09 -18.26
C THR A 327 -5.33 3.82 -19.46
N ARG A 328 -4.92 2.59 -19.61
CA ARG A 328 -4.23 2.09 -20.80
C ARG A 328 -5.25 1.56 -21.81
N SER A 329 -4.93 1.64 -23.07
CA SER A 329 -5.71 1.00 -24.12
C SER A 329 -5.68 -0.54 -24.01
N HIS A 330 -6.65 -1.20 -24.59
CA HIS A 330 -6.62 -2.65 -24.72
C HIS A 330 -5.41 -3.14 -25.52
N GLU A 331 -5.01 -2.40 -26.55
CA GLU A 331 -3.91 -2.75 -27.42
C GLU A 331 -2.58 -2.79 -26.66
N SER A 332 -2.28 -1.74 -25.90
CA SER A 332 -1.10 -1.67 -25.05
C SER A 332 -1.02 -2.84 -24.06
N ILE A 333 -2.14 -3.15 -23.37
CA ILE A 333 -2.20 -4.24 -22.40
C ILE A 333 -2.03 -5.61 -23.08
N LEU A 334 -2.63 -5.82 -24.26
CA LEU A 334 -2.49 -7.06 -25.01
C LEU A 334 -1.06 -7.25 -25.53
N LYS A 335 -0.41 -6.18 -26.02
CA LYS A 335 0.99 -6.20 -26.46
C LYS A 335 1.92 -6.64 -25.32
N GLU A 336 1.72 -6.09 -24.10
CA GLU A 336 2.48 -6.51 -22.92
C GLU A 336 2.19 -7.97 -22.54
N ALA A 337 0.91 -8.38 -22.54
CA ALA A 337 0.52 -9.75 -22.24
C ALA A 337 1.12 -10.77 -23.21
N VAL A 338 1.19 -10.45 -24.51
CA VAL A 338 1.85 -11.30 -25.52
C VAL A 338 3.35 -11.42 -25.21
N ARG A 339 4.06 -10.30 -24.94
CA ARG A 339 5.48 -10.33 -24.51
C ARG A 339 5.69 -11.23 -23.28
N MET A 340 4.79 -11.20 -22.29
CA MET A 340 4.88 -12.08 -21.13
C MET A 340 4.82 -13.57 -21.49
N THR A 341 4.08 -13.95 -22.55
CA THR A 341 3.99 -15.36 -22.98
C THR A 341 5.28 -15.89 -23.62
N GLU A 342 6.22 -15.00 -23.97
CA GLU A 342 7.52 -15.33 -24.54
C GLU A 342 8.59 -15.55 -23.45
N ASP A 343 8.33 -15.09 -22.23
CA ASP A 343 9.24 -15.30 -21.08
C ASP A 343 9.32 -16.80 -20.74
N PRO A 344 10.54 -17.38 -20.60
CA PRO A 344 10.72 -18.80 -20.31
C PRO A 344 10.10 -19.24 -18.98
N ASP A 345 9.92 -18.32 -18.04
CA ASP A 345 9.26 -18.60 -16.75
C ASP A 345 7.73 -18.60 -16.83
N PHE A 346 7.15 -18.17 -17.95
CA PHE A 346 5.69 -18.10 -18.09
C PHE A 346 5.05 -19.49 -18.12
N LYS A 347 4.21 -19.79 -17.16
CA LYS A 347 3.50 -21.08 -17.04
C LYS A 347 2.06 -21.03 -17.52
N GLY A 348 1.66 -19.96 -18.19
CA GLY A 348 0.30 -19.76 -18.71
C GLY A 348 -0.62 -18.99 -17.75
N TYR A 349 -0.10 -18.37 -16.70
CA TYR A 349 -0.89 -17.68 -15.70
C TYR A 349 -0.58 -16.20 -15.70
N ILE A 350 -1.58 -15.37 -16.02
CA ILE A 350 -1.54 -13.93 -15.74
C ILE A 350 -2.12 -13.75 -14.34
N HIS A 351 -1.29 -13.25 -13.44
CA HIS A 351 -1.58 -13.20 -12.02
C HIS A 351 -2.58 -12.12 -11.65
N ASP A 352 -2.59 -11.02 -12.41
CA ASP A 352 -3.51 -9.91 -12.21
C ASP A 352 -3.69 -9.09 -13.49
N VAL A 353 -4.86 -8.51 -13.68
CA VAL A 353 -5.13 -7.43 -14.64
C VAL A 353 -5.84 -6.34 -13.86
N GLY A 354 -5.10 -5.36 -13.37
CA GLY A 354 -5.69 -4.42 -12.42
C GLY A 354 -4.92 -3.12 -12.24
N GLY A 355 -5.07 -2.56 -11.06
CA GLY A 355 -4.51 -1.29 -10.64
C GLY A 355 -4.87 -1.03 -9.17
N PRO A 356 -4.97 0.22 -8.71
CA PRO A 356 -5.43 0.54 -7.35
C PRO A 356 -6.81 -0.04 -7.03
N THR A 357 -7.64 -0.20 -8.06
CA THR A 357 -8.94 -0.88 -8.03
C THR A 357 -9.12 -1.50 -9.41
N ALA A 358 -9.22 -2.82 -9.49
CA ALA A 358 -9.15 -3.57 -10.74
C ALA A 358 -10.30 -3.23 -11.71
N ASP A 359 -11.50 -3.08 -11.17
CA ASP A 359 -12.74 -2.90 -11.94
C ASP A 359 -13.02 -1.43 -12.35
N PHE A 360 -12.05 -0.51 -12.14
CA PHE A 360 -12.14 0.86 -12.61
C PHE A 360 -11.45 1.03 -13.98
N ARG A 361 -12.22 1.34 -15.02
CA ARG A 361 -11.69 1.44 -16.39
C ARG A 361 -12.04 2.73 -17.12
N HIS A 362 -12.80 3.61 -16.51
CA HIS A 362 -13.20 4.89 -17.10
C HIS A 362 -13.38 5.96 -16.01
N PRO A 363 -13.36 7.26 -16.36
CA PRO A 363 -13.63 8.34 -15.40
C PRO A 363 -14.94 8.12 -14.66
N SER A 364 -15.00 8.51 -13.39
CA SER A 364 -16.18 8.32 -12.56
C SER A 364 -17.46 8.97 -13.13
N CYS A 365 -17.31 10.08 -13.87
CA CYS A 365 -18.42 10.75 -14.55
C CYS A 365 -17.90 11.72 -15.62
N LYS A 366 -18.74 12.12 -16.55
CA LYS A 366 -18.41 13.09 -17.62
C LYS A 366 -17.89 14.42 -17.08
N LYS A 367 -18.40 14.90 -15.94
CA LYS A 367 -17.94 16.14 -15.31
C LYS A 367 -16.45 16.10 -14.96
N GLN A 368 -15.94 14.94 -14.56
CA GLN A 368 -14.54 14.78 -14.13
C GLN A 368 -13.54 15.13 -15.23
N LEU A 369 -13.90 14.91 -16.49
CA LEU A 369 -13.05 15.21 -17.65
C LEU A 369 -12.92 16.72 -17.97
N THR A 370 -13.87 17.55 -17.50
CA THR A 370 -13.92 18.97 -17.86
C THR A 370 -13.81 19.91 -16.67
N LYS A 371 -14.28 19.48 -15.50
CA LYS A 371 -14.36 20.30 -14.28
C LYS A 371 -13.63 19.66 -13.09
N GLY A 372 -12.93 18.55 -13.34
CA GLY A 372 -12.21 17.82 -12.31
C GLY A 372 -13.08 17.13 -11.27
N VAL A 373 -12.49 16.80 -10.13
CA VAL A 373 -13.15 16.07 -9.04
C VAL A 373 -13.93 16.99 -8.10
N CYS A 374 -14.98 16.45 -7.50
CA CYS A 374 -15.78 17.20 -6.54
C CYS A 374 -14.99 17.40 -5.25
N GLN A 375 -14.90 18.65 -4.76
CA GLN A 375 -14.20 19.00 -3.52
C GLN A 375 -14.94 18.50 -2.26
N ASN A 376 -16.30 18.50 -2.29
CA ASN A 376 -17.14 18.25 -1.13
C ASN A 376 -17.87 16.89 -1.18
N ARG A 377 -17.53 16.01 -2.15
CA ARG A 377 -18.17 14.70 -2.29
C ARG A 377 -17.21 13.67 -2.86
N GLN A 378 -17.26 12.47 -2.30
CA GLN A 378 -16.65 11.27 -2.87
C GLN A 378 -17.64 10.58 -3.81
N CYS A 379 -17.13 9.89 -4.85
CA CYS A 379 -18.00 9.28 -5.89
C CYS A 379 -18.83 8.11 -5.37
N LEU A 380 -18.33 7.36 -4.37
CA LEU A 380 -18.96 6.17 -3.82
C LEU A 380 -19.44 6.33 -2.37
N PHE A 381 -19.10 7.43 -1.71
CA PHE A 381 -19.49 7.66 -0.30
C PHE A 381 -20.28 8.97 -0.14
N PRO A 382 -21.28 9.00 0.74
CA PRO A 382 -21.87 7.93 1.58
C PRO A 382 -22.70 6.91 0.80
N SER A 383 -23.03 7.21 -0.43
CA SER A 383 -23.68 6.35 -1.42
C SER A 383 -23.20 6.71 -2.81
N PRO A 384 -23.32 5.84 -3.81
CA PRO A 384 -22.95 6.14 -5.19
C PRO A 384 -23.56 7.46 -5.67
N CYS A 385 -22.73 8.31 -6.28
CA CYS A 385 -23.17 9.60 -6.82
C CYS A 385 -24.18 9.38 -7.94
N LYS A 386 -25.20 10.22 -8.03
CA LYS A 386 -26.20 10.14 -9.11
C LYS A 386 -25.60 10.27 -10.53
N ASN A 387 -24.46 10.96 -10.63
CA ASN A 387 -23.73 11.15 -11.89
C ASN A 387 -22.64 10.10 -12.12
N LEU A 388 -22.50 9.12 -11.21
CA LEU A 388 -21.50 8.07 -11.36
C LEU A 388 -21.82 7.22 -12.58
N THR A 389 -20.86 7.09 -13.48
CA THR A 389 -20.92 6.10 -14.55
C THR A 389 -20.55 4.74 -13.95
N VAL A 390 -21.46 3.78 -14.02
CA VAL A 390 -21.23 2.42 -13.56
C VAL A 390 -21.30 1.49 -14.75
N ASP A 391 -20.14 0.98 -15.15
CA ASP A 391 -20.04 0.09 -16.33
C ASP A 391 -18.79 -0.79 -16.21
N HIS A 392 -18.97 -2.10 -16.24
CA HIS A 392 -17.90 -3.08 -16.27
C HIS A 392 -17.65 -3.70 -17.65
N LYS A 393 -18.36 -3.25 -18.69
CA LYS A 393 -18.30 -3.86 -20.04
C LYS A 393 -16.90 -3.73 -20.65
N ASP A 394 -16.24 -2.58 -20.48
CA ASP A 394 -14.89 -2.38 -20.99
C ASP A 394 -13.89 -3.33 -20.31
N TYR A 395 -13.94 -3.41 -19.00
CA TYR A 395 -13.07 -4.31 -18.24
C TYR A 395 -13.31 -5.77 -18.59
N LEU A 396 -14.56 -6.17 -18.71
CA LEU A 396 -14.92 -7.52 -19.11
C LEU A 396 -14.43 -7.86 -20.54
N LYS A 397 -14.56 -6.91 -21.47
CA LYS A 397 -14.03 -7.04 -22.83
C LYS A 397 -12.50 -7.21 -22.82
N LEU A 398 -11.78 -6.44 -21.99
CA LEU A 398 -10.34 -6.59 -21.79
C LEU A 398 -9.99 -7.98 -21.27
N LEU A 399 -10.62 -8.43 -20.18
CA LEU A 399 -10.36 -9.74 -19.59
C LEU A 399 -10.60 -10.89 -20.56
N ARG A 400 -11.66 -10.80 -21.40
CA ARG A 400 -11.95 -11.78 -22.46
C ARG A 400 -10.84 -11.80 -23.52
N LYS A 401 -10.34 -10.64 -23.96
CA LYS A 401 -9.24 -10.55 -24.93
C LYS A 401 -7.95 -11.16 -24.37
N VAL A 402 -7.57 -10.79 -23.14
CA VAL A 402 -6.36 -11.32 -22.48
C VAL A 402 -6.44 -12.84 -22.29
N ARG A 403 -7.61 -13.36 -21.92
CA ARG A 403 -7.84 -14.80 -21.76
C ARG A 403 -7.68 -15.60 -23.06
N ASN A 404 -7.93 -14.97 -24.21
CA ASN A 404 -7.87 -15.60 -25.51
C ASN A 404 -6.46 -15.53 -26.17
N ILE A 405 -5.46 -14.94 -25.51
CA ILE A 405 -4.09 -14.92 -26.00
C ILE A 405 -3.53 -16.36 -26.00
N PRO A 406 -2.89 -16.82 -27.10
CA PRO A 406 -2.22 -18.11 -27.13
C PRO A 406 -1.27 -18.31 -25.94
N LYS A 407 -1.17 -19.54 -25.43
CA LYS A 407 -0.41 -19.93 -24.22
C LYS A 407 -0.98 -19.41 -22.89
N VAL A 408 -1.95 -18.50 -22.86
CA VAL A 408 -2.60 -18.09 -21.63
C VAL A 408 -3.65 -19.13 -21.23
N LYS A 409 -3.45 -19.76 -20.06
CA LYS A 409 -4.35 -20.76 -19.48
C LYS A 409 -5.38 -20.14 -18.55
N LYS A 410 -4.95 -19.15 -17.76
CA LYS A 410 -5.78 -18.47 -16.76
C LYS A 410 -5.36 -17.00 -16.62
N VAL A 411 -6.36 -16.17 -16.39
CA VAL A 411 -6.21 -14.74 -16.05
C VAL A 411 -6.92 -14.51 -14.74
N PHE A 412 -6.21 -14.02 -13.74
CA PHE A 412 -6.77 -13.73 -12.42
C PHE A 412 -6.96 -12.24 -12.20
N VAL A 413 -7.85 -11.89 -11.28
CA VAL A 413 -8.03 -10.54 -10.73
C VAL A 413 -7.71 -10.62 -9.24
N ARG A 414 -6.58 -10.02 -8.83
CA ARG A 414 -6.04 -10.06 -7.46
C ARG A 414 -5.97 -8.71 -6.77
N SER A 415 -5.83 -7.62 -7.52
CA SER A 415 -5.70 -6.25 -7.00
C SER A 415 -6.95 -5.72 -6.30
N GLY A 416 -7.97 -6.57 -6.16
CA GLY A 416 -9.21 -6.22 -5.48
C GLY A 416 -10.22 -5.50 -6.37
N ILE A 417 -11.47 -5.71 -6.05
CA ILE A 417 -12.60 -5.04 -6.70
C ILE A 417 -13.34 -4.15 -5.70
N ARG A 418 -13.96 -3.10 -6.18
CA ARG A 418 -14.86 -2.29 -5.38
C ARG A 418 -16.25 -2.90 -5.42
N PHE A 419 -16.56 -3.69 -4.39
CA PHE A 419 -17.86 -4.38 -4.28
C PHE A 419 -19.05 -3.41 -4.30
N ASP A 420 -18.90 -2.19 -3.77
CA ASP A 420 -19.93 -1.16 -3.81
C ASP A 420 -20.17 -0.60 -5.22
N TYR A 421 -19.11 -0.46 -6.03
CA TYR A 421 -19.21 -0.10 -7.43
C TYR A 421 -19.86 -1.23 -8.24
N LEU A 422 -19.43 -2.48 -8.00
CA LEU A 422 -20.03 -3.66 -8.61
C LEU A 422 -21.52 -3.82 -8.24
N MET A 423 -21.88 -3.53 -6.99
CA MET A 423 -23.30 -3.59 -6.57
C MET A 423 -24.15 -2.51 -7.20
N ALA A 424 -23.57 -1.35 -7.51
CA ALA A 424 -24.25 -0.26 -8.22
C ALA A 424 -24.51 -0.58 -9.71
N ASP A 425 -23.84 -1.58 -10.28
CA ASP A 425 -24.06 -2.03 -11.65
C ASP A 425 -25.30 -2.95 -11.71
N PRO A 426 -26.36 -2.59 -12.47
CA PRO A 426 -27.51 -3.46 -12.66
C PRO A 426 -27.16 -4.72 -13.46
N ASP A 427 -26.14 -4.67 -14.36
CA ASP A 427 -25.67 -5.81 -15.14
C ASP A 427 -24.74 -6.71 -14.33
N LYS A 428 -25.20 -7.92 -14.00
CA LYS A 428 -24.42 -8.90 -13.23
C LYS A 428 -23.53 -9.81 -14.10
N THR A 429 -23.42 -9.55 -15.39
CA THR A 429 -22.58 -10.33 -16.31
C THR A 429 -21.13 -10.33 -15.85
N PHE A 430 -20.60 -9.18 -15.43
CA PHE A 430 -19.23 -9.09 -14.93
C PHE A 430 -19.02 -9.98 -13.69
N LEU A 431 -19.90 -9.92 -12.71
CA LEU A 431 -19.78 -10.76 -11.49
C LEU A 431 -19.79 -12.26 -11.84
N ASN A 432 -20.69 -12.69 -12.73
CA ASN A 432 -20.79 -14.08 -13.15
C ASN A 432 -19.51 -14.56 -13.87
N GLU A 433 -18.94 -13.75 -14.79
CA GLU A 433 -17.69 -14.09 -15.48
C GLU A 433 -16.47 -14.00 -14.57
N LEU A 434 -16.42 -13.03 -13.67
CA LEU A 434 -15.37 -12.93 -12.65
C LEU A 434 -15.28 -14.23 -11.86
N VAL A 435 -16.40 -14.71 -11.30
CA VAL A 435 -16.49 -15.97 -10.55
C VAL A 435 -16.12 -17.16 -11.44
N LYS A 436 -16.62 -17.21 -12.65
CA LYS A 436 -16.41 -18.36 -13.55
C LYS A 436 -14.96 -18.51 -14.02
N TYR A 437 -14.27 -17.41 -14.30
CA TYR A 437 -13.01 -17.45 -15.03
C TYR A 437 -11.81 -16.82 -14.30
N HIS A 438 -12.01 -15.84 -13.39
CA HIS A 438 -10.96 -14.93 -12.92
C HIS A 438 -10.65 -15.02 -11.44
N VAL A 439 -11.37 -15.85 -10.67
CA VAL A 439 -11.11 -16.12 -9.26
C VAL A 439 -10.45 -17.47 -9.10
N SER A 440 -9.38 -17.54 -8.30
CA SER A 440 -8.58 -18.75 -8.05
C SER A 440 -9.03 -19.55 -6.81
N GLY A 441 -10.29 -19.44 -6.41
CA GLY A 441 -10.85 -20.07 -5.20
C GLY A 441 -11.13 -19.09 -4.08
N GLN A 442 -10.41 -17.98 -4.02
CA GLN A 442 -10.62 -16.90 -3.05
C GLN A 442 -10.66 -15.55 -3.74
N LEU A 443 -11.69 -14.77 -3.45
CA LEU A 443 -11.80 -13.37 -3.85
C LEU A 443 -11.55 -12.48 -2.63
N ARG A 444 -10.50 -11.69 -2.67
CA ARG A 444 -10.21 -10.72 -1.62
C ARG A 444 -11.05 -9.47 -1.80
N VAL A 445 -11.73 -9.06 -0.76
CA VAL A 445 -12.55 -7.83 -0.73
C VAL A 445 -12.28 -7.06 0.56
N ALA A 446 -12.44 -5.75 0.50
CA ALA A 446 -12.05 -4.86 1.59
C ALA A 446 -13.27 -4.12 2.16
N PRO A 447 -14.15 -4.77 2.96
CA PRO A 447 -15.21 -4.08 3.71
C PRO A 447 -14.64 -3.16 4.79
N GLU A 448 -13.46 -3.42 5.31
CA GLU A 448 -12.67 -2.71 6.32
C GLU A 448 -13.27 -2.78 7.74
N HIS A 449 -14.56 -2.65 7.91
CA HIS A 449 -15.26 -2.73 9.19
C HIS A 449 -16.72 -3.15 8.99
N VAL A 450 -17.45 -3.41 10.09
CA VAL A 450 -18.88 -3.76 10.08
C VAL A 450 -19.77 -2.69 10.74
N SER A 451 -19.19 -1.74 11.44
CA SER A 451 -19.91 -0.64 12.05
C SER A 451 -20.04 0.51 11.06
N ASP A 452 -21.25 0.94 10.76
CA ASP A 452 -21.54 2.07 9.87
C ASP A 452 -20.91 3.37 10.40
N GLU A 453 -20.80 3.54 11.73
CA GLU A 453 -20.12 4.69 12.35
C GLU A 453 -18.63 4.74 11.99
N VAL A 454 -17.93 3.60 12.03
CA VAL A 454 -16.52 3.52 11.66
C VAL A 454 -16.37 3.68 10.15
N LEU A 455 -17.22 3.02 9.36
CA LEU A 455 -17.22 3.08 7.91
C LEU A 455 -17.44 4.52 7.40
N LYS A 456 -18.25 5.33 8.10
CA LYS A 456 -18.41 6.76 7.83
C LYS A 456 -17.07 7.49 7.85
N TYR A 457 -16.25 7.29 8.89
CA TYR A 457 -14.94 7.92 9.01
C TYR A 457 -13.88 7.32 8.05
N MET A 458 -14.11 6.10 7.57
CA MET A 458 -13.28 5.48 6.54
C MET A 458 -13.59 5.95 5.12
N GLY A 459 -14.72 6.64 4.91
CA GLY A 459 -15.23 6.96 3.57
C GLY A 459 -15.64 5.71 2.79
N LYS A 460 -16.25 4.73 3.49
CA LYS A 460 -16.68 3.43 2.94
C LYS A 460 -18.20 3.31 2.96
N PRO A 461 -18.81 2.49 2.09
CA PRO A 461 -20.24 2.26 2.09
C PRO A 461 -20.69 1.59 3.39
N LYS A 462 -22.00 1.70 3.68
CA LYS A 462 -22.61 0.98 4.81
C LYS A 462 -22.40 -0.53 4.69
N HIS A 463 -22.30 -1.21 5.83
CA HIS A 463 -22.07 -2.64 5.91
C HIS A 463 -23.12 -3.47 5.13
N ALA A 464 -24.36 -3.03 5.10
CA ALA A 464 -25.42 -3.68 4.34
C ALA A 464 -25.13 -3.85 2.84
N VAL A 465 -24.30 -2.97 2.24
CA VAL A 465 -23.87 -3.11 0.84
C VAL A 465 -22.93 -4.31 0.68
N TYR A 466 -22.05 -4.53 1.65
CA TYR A 466 -21.17 -5.71 1.65
C TYR A 466 -21.97 -7.02 1.83
N GLU A 467 -22.95 -7.04 2.73
CA GLU A 467 -23.85 -8.19 2.89
C GLU A 467 -24.64 -8.50 1.61
N GLY A 468 -25.10 -7.45 0.93
CA GLY A 468 -25.72 -7.59 -0.39
C GLY A 468 -24.78 -8.21 -1.42
N PHE A 469 -23.51 -7.76 -1.44
CA PHE A 469 -22.48 -8.32 -2.33
C PHE A 469 -22.23 -9.81 -2.03
N LEU A 470 -22.13 -10.23 -0.77
CA LEU A 470 -21.91 -11.64 -0.42
C LEU A 470 -23.04 -12.52 -0.96
N LYS A 471 -24.29 -12.11 -0.83
CA LYS A 471 -25.46 -12.83 -1.37
C LYS A 471 -25.38 -12.98 -2.89
N GLU A 472 -25.02 -11.92 -3.61
CA GLU A 472 -24.87 -12.00 -5.07
C GLU A 472 -23.66 -12.85 -5.49
N TYR A 473 -22.56 -12.81 -4.72
CA TYR A 473 -21.38 -13.65 -4.94
C TYR A 473 -21.71 -15.14 -4.75
N GLU A 474 -22.46 -15.49 -3.72
CA GLU A 474 -22.95 -16.87 -3.49
C GLU A 474 -23.85 -17.35 -4.64
N LYS A 475 -24.79 -16.50 -5.09
CA LYS A 475 -25.62 -16.82 -6.26
C LYS A 475 -24.78 -17.03 -7.53
N ALA A 476 -23.75 -16.22 -7.75
CA ALA A 476 -22.84 -16.37 -8.88
C ALA A 476 -22.04 -17.68 -8.79
N ASN A 477 -21.56 -18.06 -7.59
CA ASN A 477 -20.93 -19.37 -7.36
C ASN A 477 -21.85 -20.52 -7.71
N ALA A 478 -23.09 -20.50 -7.21
CA ALA A 478 -24.10 -21.53 -7.49
C ALA A 478 -24.39 -21.65 -8.99
N ARG A 479 -24.60 -20.53 -9.69
CA ARG A 479 -24.85 -20.51 -11.15
C ARG A 479 -23.68 -21.07 -11.97
N THR A 480 -22.46 -20.90 -11.49
CA THR A 480 -21.24 -21.33 -12.21
C THR A 480 -20.69 -22.68 -11.74
N GLY A 481 -21.33 -23.32 -10.76
CA GLY A 481 -20.87 -24.59 -10.18
C GLY A 481 -19.52 -24.47 -9.46
N LYS A 482 -19.19 -23.28 -8.93
CA LYS A 482 -17.94 -23.01 -8.21
C LYS A 482 -18.16 -23.04 -6.70
N GLN A 483 -17.09 -23.42 -5.98
CA GLN A 483 -17.00 -23.29 -4.52
C GLN A 483 -15.85 -22.34 -4.22
N GLN A 484 -16.14 -21.05 -4.19
CA GLN A 484 -15.15 -20.01 -3.95
C GLN A 484 -15.61 -19.15 -2.77
N TYR A 485 -14.65 -18.60 -2.05
CA TYR A 485 -14.88 -17.86 -0.82
C TYR A 485 -14.50 -16.39 -0.99
N ALA A 486 -15.32 -15.49 -0.46
CA ALA A 486 -14.93 -14.10 -0.25
C ALA A 486 -14.09 -14.01 1.02
N VAL A 487 -12.89 -13.46 0.92
CA VAL A 487 -11.98 -13.25 2.04
C VAL A 487 -11.97 -11.76 2.39
N PRO A 488 -12.65 -11.36 3.47
CA PRO A 488 -12.72 -9.96 3.87
C PRO A 488 -11.41 -9.48 4.51
N TYR A 489 -11.01 -8.27 4.16
CA TYR A 489 -10.03 -7.50 4.90
C TYR A 489 -10.73 -6.61 5.92
N PHE A 490 -10.31 -6.70 7.18
CA PHE A 490 -10.79 -5.85 8.27
C PHE A 490 -9.63 -5.07 8.90
N MET A 491 -9.96 -3.87 9.34
CA MET A 491 -9.03 -2.94 9.96
C MET A 491 -9.50 -2.59 11.37
N SER A 492 -8.64 -2.79 12.37
CA SER A 492 -8.86 -2.34 13.74
C SER A 492 -8.32 -0.94 13.98
N SER A 493 -8.75 -0.30 15.04
CA SER A 493 -8.16 0.93 15.58
C SER A 493 -8.19 2.15 14.65
N HIS A 494 -9.09 2.18 13.66
CA HIS A 494 -9.33 3.37 12.84
C HIS A 494 -10.01 4.48 13.68
N PRO A 495 -9.77 5.78 13.38
CA PRO A 495 -10.58 6.85 13.95
C PRO A 495 -12.09 6.54 13.84
N GLY A 496 -12.82 6.75 14.93
CA GLY A 496 -14.22 6.37 15.07
C GLY A 496 -14.45 4.97 15.69
N CYS A 497 -13.42 4.10 15.75
CA CYS A 497 -13.57 2.76 16.30
C CYS A 497 -13.46 2.77 17.83
N THR A 498 -14.60 2.86 18.51
CA THR A 498 -14.69 2.66 19.98
C THR A 498 -14.58 1.17 20.31
N MET A 499 -14.41 0.85 21.60
CA MET A 499 -14.38 -0.56 22.03
C MET A 499 -15.71 -1.29 21.72
N LYS A 500 -16.85 -0.58 21.73
CA LYS A 500 -18.14 -1.17 21.34
C LYS A 500 -18.13 -1.61 19.86
N GLU A 501 -17.56 -0.78 18.99
CA GLU A 501 -17.47 -1.08 17.56
C GLU A 501 -16.48 -2.22 17.28
N ALA A 502 -15.41 -2.32 18.06
CA ALA A 502 -14.47 -3.44 17.99
C ALA A 502 -15.13 -4.77 18.41
N VAL A 503 -15.97 -4.76 19.45
CA VAL A 503 -16.74 -5.96 19.85
C VAL A 503 -17.72 -6.37 18.76
N LYS A 504 -18.45 -5.43 18.12
CA LYS A 504 -19.34 -5.74 16.97
C LYS A 504 -18.56 -6.43 15.84
N LEU A 505 -17.35 -5.96 15.53
CA LEU A 505 -16.51 -6.58 14.52
C LEU A 505 -16.11 -8.00 14.93
N ALA A 506 -15.76 -8.22 16.21
CA ALA A 506 -15.41 -9.55 16.71
C ALA A 506 -16.59 -10.53 16.63
N GLU A 507 -17.82 -10.07 16.95
CA GLU A 507 -19.03 -10.88 16.80
C GLU A 507 -19.25 -11.28 15.34
N TYR A 508 -19.09 -10.35 14.42
CA TYR A 508 -19.20 -10.64 12.99
C TYR A 508 -18.14 -11.65 12.52
N VAL A 509 -16.88 -11.47 12.91
CA VAL A 509 -15.79 -12.41 12.59
C VAL A 509 -16.08 -13.80 13.16
N ARG A 510 -16.68 -13.90 14.36
CA ARG A 510 -17.15 -15.17 14.93
C ARG A 510 -18.20 -15.81 14.03
N ASP A 511 -19.19 -15.04 13.60
CA ASP A 511 -20.33 -15.53 12.83
C ASP A 511 -19.94 -15.95 11.40
N LEU A 512 -18.83 -15.42 10.85
CA LEU A 512 -18.22 -15.89 9.61
C LEU A 512 -17.62 -17.31 9.73
N GLY A 513 -17.41 -17.82 10.94
CA GLY A 513 -16.89 -19.17 11.20
C GLY A 513 -15.38 -19.35 11.02
N PHE A 514 -14.67 -18.37 10.46
CA PHE A 514 -13.21 -18.37 10.37
C PHE A 514 -12.62 -17.12 11.07
N THR A 515 -11.36 -17.23 11.48
CA THR A 515 -10.66 -16.10 12.11
C THR A 515 -9.58 -15.63 11.16
N PRO A 516 -9.47 -14.33 10.87
CA PRO A 516 -8.40 -13.79 10.06
C PRO A 516 -7.03 -14.11 10.68
N GLU A 517 -6.13 -14.72 9.91
CA GLU A 517 -4.75 -14.98 10.37
C GLU A 517 -3.98 -13.67 10.50
N GLN A 518 -4.20 -12.76 9.56
CA GLN A 518 -3.60 -11.43 9.56
C GLN A 518 -4.66 -10.37 9.87
N VAL A 519 -4.41 -9.60 10.92
CA VAL A 519 -5.21 -8.44 11.31
C VAL A 519 -4.42 -7.18 11.00
N GLN A 520 -5.05 -6.26 10.31
CA GLN A 520 -4.47 -4.98 9.99
C GLN A 520 -4.98 -3.91 10.96
N ASP A 521 -4.08 -3.30 11.72
CA ASP A 521 -4.42 -2.07 12.46
C ASP A 521 -4.34 -0.88 11.51
N PHE A 522 -5.14 0.13 11.77
CA PHE A 522 -5.02 1.40 11.06
C PHE A 522 -3.59 1.95 11.18
N TYR A 523 -2.98 2.18 10.02
CA TYR A 523 -1.64 2.73 9.91
C TYR A 523 -1.73 4.23 9.58
N PRO A 524 -1.35 5.14 10.49
CA PRO A 524 -1.40 6.58 10.23
C PRO A 524 -0.36 7.00 9.18
N THR A 525 -0.73 6.87 7.92
CA THR A 525 0.11 7.28 6.79
C THR A 525 0.00 8.79 6.59
N PRO A 526 1.12 9.53 6.44
CA PRO A 526 1.08 10.98 6.26
C PRO A 526 0.15 11.40 5.12
N SER A 527 -0.41 12.61 5.23
CA SER A 527 -1.28 13.22 4.23
C SER A 527 -2.54 12.43 3.87
N THR A 528 -3.06 11.59 4.78
CA THR A 528 -4.38 11.00 4.63
C THR A 528 -5.40 11.65 5.56
N LEU A 529 -6.66 11.70 5.14
CA LEU A 529 -7.74 12.29 5.96
C LEU A 529 -7.88 11.57 7.30
N SER A 530 -7.74 10.23 7.31
CA SER A 530 -7.77 9.44 8.53
C SER A 530 -6.60 9.73 9.46
N THR A 531 -5.42 10.05 8.92
CA THR A 531 -4.27 10.46 9.74
C THR A 531 -4.45 11.85 10.34
N CYS A 532 -5.07 12.77 9.61
CA CYS A 532 -5.48 14.06 10.15
C CYS A 532 -6.44 13.87 11.33
N MET A 533 -7.50 13.06 11.18
CA MET A 533 -8.42 12.73 12.28
C MET A 533 -7.68 12.03 13.45
N TYR A 534 -6.76 11.12 13.14
CA TYR A 534 -5.99 10.40 14.16
C TYR A 534 -5.17 11.34 15.05
N TYR A 535 -4.51 12.33 14.44
CA TYR A 535 -3.72 13.30 15.18
C TYR A 535 -4.58 14.31 15.92
N THR A 536 -5.53 14.93 15.21
CA THR A 536 -6.28 16.09 15.70
C THR A 536 -7.50 15.74 16.55
N GLU A 537 -8.08 14.54 16.35
CA GLU A 537 -9.39 14.14 16.89
C GLU A 537 -10.55 15.01 16.31
N ILE A 538 -10.30 15.64 15.16
CA ILE A 538 -11.26 16.49 14.43
C ILE A 538 -11.36 15.97 13.00
N HIS A 539 -12.58 15.85 12.48
CA HIS A 539 -12.81 15.61 11.07
C HIS A 539 -12.55 16.91 10.28
N PRO A 540 -11.49 17.00 9.44
CA PRO A 540 -11.02 18.28 8.91
C PRO A 540 -12.02 18.97 7.97
N LEU A 541 -12.93 18.21 7.34
CA LEU A 541 -13.91 18.79 6.40
C LEU A 541 -15.22 19.22 7.07
N THR A 542 -15.57 18.67 8.24
CA THR A 542 -16.84 18.94 8.94
C THR A 542 -16.65 19.64 10.28
N GLY A 543 -15.45 19.60 10.87
CA GLY A 543 -15.20 20.11 12.22
C GLY A 543 -15.70 19.22 13.35
N GLU A 544 -16.30 18.07 13.03
CA GLU A 544 -16.85 17.11 14.00
C GLU A 544 -15.71 16.49 14.84
N LYS A 545 -15.94 16.35 16.15
CA LYS A 545 -15.01 15.60 17.02
C LYS A 545 -15.10 14.11 16.71
N VAL A 546 -13.95 13.48 16.64
CA VAL A 546 -13.79 12.06 16.29
C VAL A 546 -13.09 11.33 17.43
N TYR A 547 -13.69 10.25 17.89
CA TYR A 547 -13.01 9.35 18.82
C TYR A 547 -11.82 8.67 18.14
N VAL A 548 -10.68 8.60 18.84
CA VAL A 548 -9.46 7.96 18.30
C VAL A 548 -8.84 7.04 19.35
N PRO A 549 -8.70 5.74 19.08
CA PRO A 549 -8.01 4.81 19.98
C PRO A 549 -6.50 5.04 19.93
N LYS A 550 -5.98 5.96 20.74
CA LYS A 550 -4.55 6.31 20.79
C LYS A 550 -3.73 5.44 21.73
N ASN A 551 -4.38 4.92 22.78
CA ASN A 551 -3.71 4.10 23.78
C ASN A 551 -3.24 2.78 23.15
N PRO A 552 -1.93 2.44 23.23
CA PRO A 552 -1.40 1.18 22.70
C PRO A 552 -2.06 -0.07 23.29
N HIS A 553 -2.47 -0.04 24.56
CA HIS A 553 -3.16 -1.14 25.20
C HIS A 553 -4.56 -1.33 24.63
N GLU A 554 -5.31 -0.24 24.43
CA GLU A 554 -6.61 -0.30 23.77
C GLU A 554 -6.51 -0.85 22.35
N LYS A 555 -5.51 -0.43 21.56
CA LYS A 555 -5.26 -1.00 20.23
C LYS A 555 -4.96 -2.50 20.31
N ALA A 556 -4.22 -2.95 21.32
CA ALA A 556 -3.95 -4.36 21.53
C ALA A 556 -5.23 -5.15 21.81
N ILE A 557 -6.15 -4.59 22.61
CA ILE A 557 -7.46 -5.19 22.90
C ILE A 557 -8.30 -5.27 21.61
N GLN A 558 -8.41 -4.18 20.83
CA GLN A 558 -9.17 -4.17 19.58
C GLN A 558 -8.63 -5.22 18.58
N ARG A 559 -7.32 -5.36 18.49
CA ARG A 559 -6.67 -6.40 17.66
C ARG A 559 -6.96 -7.81 18.18
N ALA A 560 -6.86 -8.00 19.51
CA ALA A 560 -7.11 -9.28 20.16
C ALA A 560 -8.55 -9.77 19.93
N LEU A 561 -9.52 -8.85 19.95
CA LEU A 561 -10.92 -9.13 19.65
C LEU A 561 -11.11 -9.73 18.25
N MET A 562 -10.41 -9.25 17.23
CA MET A 562 -10.47 -9.82 15.89
C MET A 562 -9.81 -11.20 15.80
N GLN A 563 -8.84 -11.50 16.67
CA GLN A 563 -8.13 -12.78 16.76
C GLN A 563 -8.56 -13.57 18.00
N TYR A 564 -9.85 -13.59 18.30
CA TYR A 564 -10.41 -14.10 19.54
C TYR A 564 -10.14 -15.59 19.78
N LYS A 565 -9.85 -16.39 18.75
CA LYS A 565 -9.50 -17.82 18.89
C LYS A 565 -8.07 -18.05 19.37
N ASN A 566 -7.18 -17.03 19.33
CA ASN A 566 -5.84 -17.17 19.87
C ASN A 566 -5.89 -17.15 21.41
N PRO A 567 -5.47 -18.25 22.10
CA PRO A 567 -5.51 -18.33 23.56
C PRO A 567 -4.72 -17.23 24.28
N GLU A 568 -3.64 -16.73 23.67
CA GLU A 568 -2.81 -15.67 24.22
C GLU A 568 -3.57 -14.34 24.36
N ASN A 569 -4.61 -14.13 23.55
CA ASN A 569 -5.42 -12.91 23.54
C ASN A 569 -6.51 -12.90 24.62
N ARG A 570 -6.70 -14.00 25.34
CA ARG A 570 -7.85 -14.20 26.22
C ARG A 570 -8.05 -13.10 27.27
N GLU A 571 -6.99 -12.67 27.94
CA GLU A 571 -7.07 -11.65 29.00
C GLU A 571 -7.42 -10.27 28.42
N LEU A 572 -6.85 -9.90 27.28
CA LEU A 572 -7.18 -8.68 26.55
C LEU A 572 -8.63 -8.67 26.11
N ILE A 573 -9.12 -9.80 25.59
CA ILE A 573 -10.53 -9.94 25.15
C ILE A 573 -11.47 -9.79 26.35
N LEU A 574 -11.17 -10.46 27.46
CA LEU A 574 -11.98 -10.37 28.68
C LEU A 574 -12.06 -8.94 29.20
N GLU A 575 -10.95 -8.20 29.16
CA GLU A 575 -10.89 -6.78 29.52
C GLU A 575 -11.80 -5.94 28.59
N GLY A 576 -11.68 -6.10 27.27
CA GLY A 576 -12.51 -5.41 26.31
C GLY A 576 -14.01 -5.69 26.49
N LEU A 577 -14.37 -6.93 26.79
CA LEU A 577 -15.75 -7.31 27.07
C LEU A 577 -16.26 -6.70 28.39
N LYS A 578 -15.44 -6.62 29.42
CA LYS A 578 -15.77 -5.92 30.67
C LYS A 578 -15.99 -4.42 30.43
N MET A 579 -15.09 -3.76 29.69
CA MET A 579 -15.22 -2.33 29.35
C MET A 579 -16.53 -1.99 28.64
N THR A 580 -17.05 -2.94 27.88
CA THR A 580 -18.28 -2.75 27.07
C THR A 580 -19.55 -3.34 27.71
N GLY A 581 -19.43 -3.98 28.88
CA GLY A 581 -20.52 -4.67 29.53
C GLY A 581 -20.99 -5.95 28.81
N ARG A 582 -20.17 -6.51 27.91
CA ARG A 582 -20.52 -7.66 27.05
C ARG A 582 -20.01 -9.00 27.61
N MET A 583 -20.23 -9.20 28.92
CA MET A 583 -19.90 -10.48 29.57
C MET A 583 -20.75 -11.65 29.08
N ASP A 584 -21.87 -11.40 28.42
CA ASP A 584 -22.67 -12.38 27.69
C ASP A 584 -21.89 -13.14 26.61
N LEU A 585 -20.76 -12.57 26.13
CA LEU A 585 -19.87 -13.18 25.15
C LEU A 585 -18.79 -14.09 25.78
N VAL A 586 -18.83 -14.28 27.10
CA VAL A 586 -17.98 -15.24 27.84
C VAL A 586 -18.83 -16.43 28.25
N GLY A 587 -18.60 -17.61 27.66
CA GLY A 587 -19.41 -18.79 27.91
C GLY A 587 -19.08 -19.96 26.99
N PHE A 588 -19.92 -20.99 27.04
CA PHE A 588 -19.80 -22.18 26.20
C PHE A 588 -20.71 -22.17 24.97
N GLY A 589 -21.62 -21.19 24.91
CA GLY A 589 -22.57 -21.08 23.80
C GLY A 589 -21.92 -20.67 22.47
N PRO A 590 -22.59 -20.95 21.34
CA PRO A 590 -22.04 -20.67 20.01
C PRO A 590 -21.84 -19.17 19.73
N LYS A 591 -22.53 -18.32 20.48
CA LYS A 591 -22.40 -16.86 20.39
C LYS A 591 -21.30 -16.26 21.27
N CYS A 592 -20.60 -17.09 22.09
CA CYS A 592 -19.53 -16.61 22.95
C CYS A 592 -18.21 -16.49 22.16
N LEU A 593 -17.38 -15.51 22.50
CA LEU A 593 -16.05 -15.30 21.93
C LEU A 593 -14.99 -16.12 22.67
N ILE A 594 -15.08 -16.18 23.99
CA ILE A 594 -14.12 -16.91 24.85
C ILE A 594 -14.86 -17.78 25.86
N ARG A 595 -14.22 -18.89 26.24
CA ARG A 595 -14.73 -19.77 27.30
C ARG A 595 -14.40 -19.19 28.68
N PRO A 596 -15.20 -19.47 29.73
CA PRO A 596 -14.82 -19.20 31.11
C PRO A 596 -13.50 -19.93 31.43
N ARG A 597 -12.71 -19.38 32.37
CA ARG A 597 -11.59 -20.14 32.93
C ARG A 597 -12.19 -21.31 33.70
N GLU A 598 -11.81 -22.54 33.39
CA GLU A 598 -12.04 -23.66 34.30
C GLU A 598 -11.26 -23.34 35.57
N LEU A 599 -11.97 -23.14 36.68
CA LEU A 599 -11.36 -23.15 37.98
C LEU A 599 -10.81 -24.57 38.12
N HIS A 600 -9.49 -24.75 38.01
CA HIS A 600 -8.85 -25.95 38.47
C HIS A 600 -9.24 -26.07 39.92
N GLY A 601 -10.18 -26.99 40.21
CA GLY A 601 -10.61 -27.28 41.55
C GLY A 601 -9.41 -27.56 42.43
N LYS A 602 -9.23 -26.77 43.46
CA LYS A 602 -8.42 -27.18 44.59
C LYS A 602 -8.95 -28.56 44.99
N ASN A 603 -8.10 -29.57 44.88
CA ASN A 603 -8.31 -30.88 45.46
C ASN A 603 -8.76 -30.69 46.91
N ILE A 604 -10.04 -30.84 47.19
CA ILE A 604 -10.53 -31.13 48.51
C ILE A 604 -10.30 -32.62 48.69
N SER A 605 -9.07 -32.96 49.09
CA SER A 605 -8.80 -34.26 49.73
C SER A 605 -9.43 -34.21 51.10
N GLY A 606 -10.45 -34.95 51.36
CA GLY A 606 -11.02 -35.10 52.68
C GLY A 606 -12.13 -36.09 52.81
N ARG A 607 -11.77 -37.34 53.07
CA ARG A 607 -12.39 -38.31 53.98
C ARG A 607 -13.64 -39.12 53.55
N ASN A 608 -13.37 -40.34 53.58
CA ASN A 608 -14.00 -41.54 54.19
C ASN A 608 -14.85 -42.38 53.24
N ALA A 609 -14.32 -43.54 52.98
CA ALA A 609 -14.30 -44.80 53.71
C ALA A 609 -15.68 -45.52 53.67
N ASP A 610 -15.51 -46.74 53.20
CA ASP A 610 -16.31 -47.91 53.47
C ASP A 610 -17.63 -48.17 52.75
N ARG A 611 -17.65 -49.13 51.92
CA ARG A 611 -18.17 -50.50 52.08
C ARG A 611 -18.53 -51.23 50.78
N ASN A 612 -17.83 -52.37 50.69
CA ASN A 612 -18.30 -53.73 50.29
C ASN A 612 -18.79 -53.99 48.84
N GLN A 613 -17.95 -54.71 48.16
CA GLN A 613 -18.02 -56.16 47.89
C GLN A 613 -19.21 -56.67 47.10
N SER A 614 -18.80 -57.41 46.11
CA SER A 614 -19.36 -58.58 45.46
C SER A 614 -19.93 -58.26 44.07
N GLY A 615 -19.60 -58.96 43.05
CA GLY A 615 -19.21 -60.27 42.70
C GLY A 615 -19.03 -60.40 41.19
N ARG A 616 -17.95 -60.96 40.86
CA ARG A 616 -17.67 -62.18 40.07
C ARG A 616 -18.33 -62.42 38.71
N LYS A 617 -17.41 -62.60 37.75
CA LYS A 617 -17.31 -63.69 36.72
C LYS A 617 -18.00 -63.42 35.38
N ALA A 618 -17.14 -63.35 34.35
CA ALA A 618 -16.59 -64.32 33.45
C ALA A 618 -17.55 -64.58 32.28
N ALA A 619 -17.12 -64.61 31.07
CA ALA A 619 -16.36 -65.52 30.27
C ALA A 619 -16.19 -64.90 28.87
N GLU A 620 -15.00 -64.84 28.36
CA GLU A 620 -14.34 -65.76 27.41
C GLU A 620 -15.18 -66.23 26.21
N ARG A 621 -14.64 -65.94 25.07
CA ARG A 621 -14.30 -66.84 23.94
C ARG A 621 -14.72 -66.35 22.56
N ASN A 622 -13.70 -66.21 21.82
CA ASN A 622 -13.29 -66.87 20.55
C ASN A 622 -13.90 -66.29 19.28
N SER A 623 -13.09 -65.96 18.42
CA SER A 623 -12.03 -66.41 17.52
C SER A 623 -12.41 -66.05 16.09
N SER A 624 -11.53 -65.59 15.42
CA SER A 624 -10.58 -66.04 14.42
C SER A 624 -10.78 -65.44 13.02
N SER A 625 -9.66 -65.06 12.53
CA SER A 625 -9.08 -65.23 11.18
C SER A 625 -9.67 -64.34 10.06
N SER A 626 -8.93 -63.75 9.19
CA SER A 626 -7.59 -63.89 8.65
C SER A 626 -7.33 -62.76 7.64
N ALA A 627 -6.19 -62.14 7.76
CA ALA A 627 -5.08 -62.13 6.82
C ALA A 627 -5.29 -61.47 5.43
N LYS A 628 -4.54 -60.45 5.12
CA LYS A 628 -3.31 -60.31 4.32
C LYS A 628 -3.08 -58.84 3.91
N LYS A 629 -2.00 -58.27 4.41
CA LYS A 629 -0.75 -57.85 3.71
C LYS A 629 -0.91 -56.97 2.45
N THR A 630 -0.38 -55.73 2.51
CA THR A 630 0.97 -55.27 2.07
C THR A 630 1.05 -53.76 2.32
N SER A 631 1.94 -53.25 3.11
CA SER A 631 3.34 -52.88 3.09
C SER A 631 3.69 -51.69 2.18
N LYS A 632 4.39 -50.73 2.84
CA LYS A 632 5.44 -49.78 2.42
C LYS A 632 4.98 -48.32 2.35
N THR A 633 5.63 -47.30 2.87
CA THR A 633 6.93 -47.17 3.55
C THR A 633 6.96 -45.77 4.19
N ARG A 634 7.38 -45.70 5.43
CA ARG A 634 7.71 -44.48 6.17
C ARG A 634 9.09 -43.97 5.74
N VAL A 635 9.23 -42.67 5.54
CA VAL A 635 10.54 -42.03 5.73
C VAL A 635 10.35 -40.84 6.67
N ARG A 636 10.93 -41.02 7.84
CA ARG A 636 11.28 -39.98 8.81
C ARG A 636 12.67 -39.43 8.46
N SER A 637 12.87 -38.13 8.55
CA SER A 637 14.19 -37.63 8.92
C SER A 637 14.06 -36.43 9.86
N SER A 638 14.47 -36.70 11.08
CA SER A 638 14.82 -35.72 12.11
C SER A 638 16.29 -35.37 11.96
N SER A 639 16.65 -34.11 12.17
CA SER A 639 17.96 -33.79 12.72
C SER A 639 17.91 -32.47 13.48
N HIS A 640 17.94 -32.60 14.78
CA HIS A 640 18.41 -31.59 15.73
C HIS A 640 19.93 -31.64 15.77
N GLU A 641 20.59 -30.52 15.67
CA GLU A 641 21.93 -30.37 16.19
C GLU A 641 22.05 -29.10 17.04
N LYS A 642 22.42 -29.38 18.27
CA LYS A 642 22.80 -28.42 19.31
C LYS A 642 24.22 -27.94 19.04
N TYR A 643 24.48 -26.63 19.12
CA TYR A 643 25.84 -26.14 19.33
C TYR A 643 26.00 -25.54 20.73
N LYS A 644 26.89 -26.16 21.49
CA LYS A 644 27.39 -25.75 22.79
C LYS A 644 28.46 -24.65 22.62
N LYS A 645 28.43 -23.74 23.62
CA LYS A 645 29.46 -22.75 23.93
C LYS A 645 30.88 -23.35 24.02
N ASN A 646 31.84 -22.61 23.56
CA ASN A 646 33.16 -22.62 24.19
C ASN A 646 33.79 -21.20 24.22
N LYS A 647 34.09 -20.74 25.44
CA LYS A 647 34.99 -19.64 25.74
C LYS A 647 36.43 -20.19 25.68
N ASN A 648 37.36 -19.44 25.10
CA ASN A 648 38.60 -19.02 25.77
C ASN A 648 39.57 -18.32 24.83
N LYS A 649 39.91 -17.10 25.17
CA LYS A 649 41.21 -16.47 25.46
C LYS A 649 42.35 -16.48 24.43
N LYS A 650 42.82 -15.24 24.25
CA LYS A 650 44.22 -14.77 23.95
C LYS A 650 44.62 -14.83 22.47
N ARG A 651 44.91 -13.71 21.85
CA ARG A 651 45.86 -12.60 21.99
C ARG A 651 45.42 -11.43 21.12
#